data_eb9799cafe373a98f2d55b4507018873
#
_entry.id   eb9799cafe373a98f2d55b4507018873
#
_cell.length_a   1.000
_cell.length_b   1.000
_cell.length_c   1.000
_cell.angle_alpha   90.00
_cell.angle_beta   90.00
_cell.angle_gamma   90.00
#
_symmetry.space_group_name_H-M   'P 1'
#
loop_
_entity.id
_entity.type
_entity.pdbx_description
1 polymer ?
#
loop_
_entity_poly.entity_id
_entity_poly.type
_entity_poly.pdbx_seq_one_letter_code
_entity_poly.pdbx_strand_id
1 'polypeptide(L)'
;MNETLYAAGTIRALEDRFRAEGIHRPLRIRRYEPGQVVEYDVRGVWPPRPARVKLEIEKHVGGGYAGQVYRVRVLEIDAPSGRPEGLEPGRAYALKILVPVSGFGRFIRNTLYGIGFQAPFAPQVNPDAARAGALWQKLIRRGAAARFGTERAVVDVVATLVDPVLGSCGEISEWVDGRLWRYEIDDGLFARLGWKPGRPDDGLGSPEYRSKRTFMKELAGFMHEMGAHELARQYEWWSLKSQPNALKRTEAEDDPKGGLVAVDFRAGMALLPFLPQCPADFKLIVQGIGRGSLVQFDRGDVAALESYVAAHAADFAALDGAVGELKTVDQAYRDSLPDITHHHVKLITKPRLWTSIHRAWVRAWEIRRMADPAAAAGLAKSRLASILFLLLGLLPILTPLLVLLRFPGKSVGLWILWLLPLLGPFVRRLWGRGEIRKHVAALITEARYRGRAFRAHVAERLVGWVRSGRVSESRALVIAAKPWLYVAHRPLAFLPAGFHRFLTDKAAFKERLYLMFVKPVQLYFKPAVREKWLRDMVDEGRKNRMLSDADAAVILAQIDEPFIQKYLKSLAVHMATLFVSETTFLIIALVYVLGHPEFGWAEATARAAIMIGAFNLLPVSPGSLVRGFYTLGVCIKERNFRDYKLALPVGFFKIIGYLAFPLQMAYRFPELARFMAGHWATEAVHVIPVFGERGAWLEHAVFDACYNFPLSLGVRIRKRDDLAAERKPRTWAIPLAVLIGAALLTVLDLLFVQSTGRIPVLKDVWWAAFLVPIGAGYLAALWSRRRKMGKRSAAGMTAGGLVGLGYGAVNSFVSPLMPGLAAAAGAAAAEGHPALHVLWKVFIFALLAIPGAFLAEIRRPDA
;
A
#
# COMPACT_ATOMS: atom_id res chain seq x y z
N MET A 1 -0.43 18.03 -7.80
CA MET A 1 -0.75 19.02 -6.72
C MET A 1 -2.23 18.87 -6.40
N ASN A 2 -2.60 18.29 -5.28
CA ASN A 2 -4.02 18.16 -4.92
C ASN A 2 -4.53 19.52 -4.49
N GLU A 3 -5.19 20.23 -5.40
CA GLU A 3 -6.07 21.34 -5.03
C GLU A 3 -7.13 20.78 -4.08
N THR A 4 -7.38 21.49 -3.00
CA THR A 4 -8.45 21.15 -2.05
C THR A 4 -9.77 21.14 -2.83
N LEU A 5 -10.36 19.97 -2.99
CA LEU A 5 -11.62 19.75 -3.74
C LEU A 5 -12.83 20.51 -3.16
N TYR A 6 -12.62 21.43 -2.22
CA TYR A 6 -13.66 22.22 -1.53
C TYR A 6 -13.08 23.55 -1.01
N ALA A 7 -13.93 24.53 -0.86
CA ALA A 7 -13.58 25.84 -0.30
C ALA A 7 -13.48 25.78 1.23
N ALA A 8 -12.38 26.31 1.79
CA ALA A 8 -12.21 26.44 3.25
C ALA A 8 -13.37 27.22 3.91
N GLY A 9 -13.99 28.15 3.21
CA GLY A 9 -15.16 28.90 3.66
C GLY A 9 -16.37 28.03 4.00
N THR A 10 -16.61 26.97 3.21
CA THR A 10 -17.71 26.02 3.49
C THR A 10 -17.44 25.25 4.78
N ILE A 11 -16.21 24.83 5.02
CA ILE A 11 -15.85 24.14 6.27
C ILE A 11 -16.04 25.07 7.46
N ARG A 12 -15.56 26.32 7.38
CA ARG A 12 -15.76 27.32 8.44
C ARG A 12 -17.22 27.56 8.73
N ALA A 13 -18.07 27.74 7.71
CA ALA A 13 -19.50 27.92 7.89
C ALA A 13 -20.17 26.74 8.61
N LEU A 14 -19.75 25.51 8.35
CA LEU A 14 -20.24 24.32 9.07
C LEU A 14 -19.72 24.27 10.51
N GLU A 15 -18.46 24.64 10.75
CA GLU A 15 -17.90 24.74 12.10
C GLU A 15 -18.56 25.83 12.93
N ASP A 16 -18.87 26.99 12.34
CA ASP A 16 -19.56 28.08 13.01
C ASP A 16 -21.01 27.70 13.36
N ARG A 17 -21.70 26.97 12.49
CA ARG A 17 -23.00 26.37 12.81
C ARG A 17 -22.91 25.42 14.00
N PHE A 18 -21.85 24.59 14.08
CA PHE A 18 -21.66 23.75 15.25
C PHE A 18 -21.49 24.58 16.51
N ARG A 19 -20.65 25.64 16.48
CA ARG A 19 -20.36 26.50 17.64
C ARG A 19 -21.62 27.28 18.09
N ALA A 20 -22.42 27.74 17.12
CA ALA A 20 -23.67 28.47 17.39
C ALA A 20 -24.72 27.67 18.19
N GLU A 21 -24.65 26.33 18.14
CA GLU A 21 -25.56 25.48 18.90
C GLU A 21 -25.24 25.43 20.41
N GLY A 22 -24.09 25.94 20.85
CA GLY A 22 -23.71 26.10 22.26
C GLY A 22 -23.78 24.79 23.06
N ILE A 23 -23.28 23.70 22.52
CA ILE A 23 -23.26 22.39 23.20
C ILE A 23 -22.02 22.22 24.07
N HIS A 24 -22.15 21.46 25.16
CA HIS A 24 -21.06 21.30 26.14
C HIS A 24 -19.82 20.60 25.62
N ARG A 25 -19.94 19.76 24.60
CA ARG A 25 -18.74 19.14 24.02
C ARG A 25 -18.10 20.00 22.92
N PRO A 26 -16.78 19.99 22.75
CA PRO A 26 -16.11 20.73 21.69
C PRO A 26 -16.28 20.08 20.33
N LEU A 27 -16.11 20.89 19.28
CA LEU A 27 -15.98 20.43 17.91
C LEU A 27 -14.76 19.52 17.79
N ARG A 28 -14.92 18.42 17.06
CA ARG A 28 -13.82 17.49 16.76
C ARG A 28 -13.08 17.91 15.49
N ILE A 29 -12.04 18.68 15.65
CA ILE A 29 -11.14 19.03 14.55
C ILE A 29 -10.28 17.80 14.22
N ARG A 30 -10.22 17.45 12.95
CA ARG A 30 -9.40 16.33 12.45
C ARG A 30 -8.22 16.75 11.62
N ARG A 31 -8.29 17.94 11.04
CA ARG A 31 -7.22 18.63 10.32
C ARG A 31 -7.48 20.12 10.33
N TYR A 32 -6.45 20.88 10.09
CA TYR A 32 -6.50 22.33 9.90
C TYR A 32 -6.82 22.68 8.46
N GLU A 33 -7.47 23.83 8.27
CA GLU A 33 -7.79 24.38 6.96
C GLU A 33 -6.89 25.57 6.62
N PRO A 34 -6.67 25.86 5.34
CA PRO A 34 -5.94 27.05 4.91
C PRO A 34 -6.51 28.35 5.52
N GLY A 35 -5.60 29.24 5.96
CA GLY A 35 -5.93 30.52 6.62
C GLY A 35 -6.32 30.38 8.09
N GLN A 36 -6.17 29.18 8.72
CA GLN A 36 -6.27 29.05 10.16
C GLN A 36 -4.95 29.45 10.81
N VAL A 37 -5.03 30.19 11.91
CA VAL A 37 -3.89 30.51 12.73
C VAL A 37 -3.86 29.60 13.94
N VAL A 38 -2.69 28.98 14.18
CA VAL A 38 -2.44 28.08 15.31
C VAL A 38 -1.25 28.59 16.11
N GLU A 39 -1.27 28.34 17.40
CA GLU A 39 -0.25 28.79 18.32
C GLU A 39 0.29 27.59 19.10
N TYR A 40 1.62 27.49 19.19
CA TYR A 40 2.29 26.39 19.86
C TYR A 40 3.42 26.85 20.76
N ASP A 41 3.56 26.20 21.88
CA ASP A 41 4.80 26.16 22.62
C ASP A 41 5.72 25.14 21.95
N VAL A 42 6.86 25.62 21.45
CA VAL A 42 7.84 24.81 20.72
C VAL A 42 9.16 24.74 21.48
N ARG A 43 9.91 23.66 21.22
CA ARG A 43 11.29 23.54 21.69
C ARG A 43 12.20 23.34 20.49
N GLY A 44 13.17 24.24 20.31
CA GLY A 44 14.21 24.11 19.29
C GLY A 44 14.92 22.76 19.38
N VAL A 45 15.32 22.18 18.24
CA VAL A 45 15.98 20.87 18.26
C VAL A 45 17.37 20.99 18.87
N TRP A 46 18.18 21.93 18.38
CA TRP A 46 19.49 22.22 18.91
C TRP A 46 19.92 23.62 18.53
N PRO A 47 20.34 24.44 19.49
CA PRO A 47 20.20 24.26 20.95
C PRO A 47 18.73 24.22 21.39
N PRO A 48 18.41 23.59 22.56
CA PRO A 48 17.02 23.33 22.99
C PRO A 48 16.34 24.56 23.59
N ARG A 49 16.16 25.61 22.84
CA ARG A 49 15.52 26.86 23.24
C ARG A 49 14.02 26.79 23.19
N PRO A 50 13.29 27.11 24.25
CA PRO A 50 11.83 27.20 24.23
C PRO A 50 11.40 28.51 23.54
N ALA A 51 10.28 28.45 22.81
CA ALA A 51 9.63 29.60 22.22
C ALA A 51 8.14 29.35 22.06
N ARG A 52 7.36 30.43 21.98
CA ARG A 52 5.96 30.38 21.57
C ARG A 52 5.85 30.91 20.16
N VAL A 53 5.21 30.14 19.27
CA VAL A 53 5.14 30.49 17.84
C VAL A 53 3.70 30.54 17.38
N LYS A 54 3.42 31.54 16.54
CA LYS A 54 2.14 31.71 15.89
C LYS A 54 2.30 31.41 14.40
N LEU A 55 1.55 30.43 13.92
CA LEU A 55 1.67 29.90 12.56
C LEU A 55 0.36 30.08 11.81
N GLU A 56 0.43 30.54 10.59
CA GLU A 56 -0.68 30.50 9.63
C GLU A 56 -0.58 29.20 8.79
N ILE A 57 -1.66 28.45 8.69
CA ILE A 57 -1.75 27.31 7.80
C ILE A 57 -1.97 27.82 6.38
N GLU A 58 -0.96 27.74 5.53
CA GLU A 58 -1.10 28.12 4.12
C GLU A 58 -1.78 27.02 3.29
N LYS A 59 -1.39 25.76 3.56
CA LYS A 59 -1.88 24.63 2.78
C LYS A 59 -1.74 23.32 3.53
N HIS A 60 -2.74 22.45 3.40
CA HIS A 60 -2.60 21.03 3.73
C HIS A 60 -1.92 20.32 2.56
N VAL A 61 -0.72 19.80 2.77
CA VAL A 61 0.09 19.16 1.72
C VAL A 61 -0.35 17.72 1.50
N GLY A 62 -0.69 17.03 2.57
CA GLY A 62 -1.13 15.65 2.55
C GLY A 62 -1.06 15.01 3.92
N GLY A 63 -1.50 13.76 3.98
CA GLY A 63 -1.42 12.98 5.21
C GLY A 63 -1.40 11.50 4.88
N GLY A 64 -0.48 10.80 5.52
CA GLY A 64 -0.32 9.36 5.38
C GLY A 64 -0.64 8.63 6.68
N TYR A 65 -0.10 7.41 6.78
CA TYR A 65 -0.18 6.57 7.96
C TYR A 65 0.52 7.21 9.18
N ALA A 66 1.63 7.89 8.95
CA ALA A 66 2.45 8.48 10.02
C ALA A 66 1.89 9.81 10.55
N GLY A 67 1.32 10.66 9.71
CA GLY A 67 0.87 11.99 10.15
C GLY A 67 0.31 12.85 9.03
N GLN A 68 0.06 14.12 9.37
CA GLN A 68 -0.44 15.17 8.49
C GLN A 68 0.68 16.20 8.30
N VAL A 69 0.84 16.69 7.08
CA VAL A 69 1.83 17.70 6.74
C VAL A 69 1.13 18.95 6.21
N TYR A 70 1.52 20.10 6.74
CA TYR A 70 1.04 21.41 6.34
C TYR A 70 2.20 22.30 5.92
N ARG A 71 1.98 23.12 4.91
CA ARG A 71 2.82 24.29 4.69
C ARG A 71 2.29 25.38 5.61
N VAL A 72 3.17 25.95 6.42
CA VAL A 72 2.82 27.00 7.38
C VAL A 72 3.76 28.18 7.22
N ARG A 73 3.25 29.39 7.53
CA ARG A 73 4.05 30.60 7.63
C ARG A 73 4.16 31.01 9.09
N VAL A 74 5.35 31.32 9.54
CA VAL A 74 5.57 31.86 10.89
C VAL A 74 5.15 33.33 10.89
N LEU A 75 4.15 33.66 11.71
CA LEU A 75 3.67 35.03 11.87
C LEU A 75 4.48 35.74 12.97
N GLU A 76 4.68 35.10 14.11
CA GLU A 76 5.25 35.68 15.28
C GLU A 76 6.04 34.64 16.08
N ILE A 77 7.12 35.07 16.73
CA ILE A 77 7.93 34.23 17.64
C ILE A 77 8.16 35.01 18.92
N ASP A 78 7.62 34.50 20.02
CA ASP A 78 7.93 34.96 21.36
C ASP A 78 8.97 34.01 21.97
N ALA A 79 10.18 34.50 22.19
CA ALA A 79 11.32 33.70 22.60
C ALA A 79 12.22 34.47 23.56
N PRO A 80 11.83 34.60 24.82
CA PRO A 80 12.60 35.38 25.84
C PRO A 80 14.02 34.84 26.05
N SER A 81 14.23 33.53 25.82
CA SER A 81 15.55 32.87 25.98
C SER A 81 16.34 32.79 24.65
N GLY A 82 15.94 33.55 23.63
CA GLY A 82 16.52 33.49 22.31
C GLY A 82 15.76 32.52 21.36
N ARG A 83 15.73 32.86 20.08
CA ARG A 83 15.00 32.11 19.09
C ARG A 83 15.58 30.69 18.85
N PRO A 84 14.73 29.67 18.60
CA PRO A 84 15.22 28.43 18.06
C PRO A 84 15.98 28.66 16.76
N GLU A 85 17.11 28.00 16.60
CA GLU A 85 17.94 28.12 15.42
C GLU A 85 17.18 27.66 14.18
N GLY A 86 17.26 28.42 13.08
CA GLY A 86 16.60 28.17 11.82
C GLY A 86 15.10 28.53 11.79
N LEU A 87 14.52 29.11 12.86
CA LEU A 87 13.13 29.56 12.89
C LEU A 87 13.05 31.08 12.77
N GLU A 88 12.41 31.56 11.71
CA GLU A 88 12.36 32.99 11.33
C GLU A 88 10.92 33.44 11.04
N PRO A 89 10.50 34.61 11.49
CA PRO A 89 9.20 35.20 11.11
C PRO A 89 9.12 35.44 9.60
N GLY A 90 7.92 35.29 9.04
CA GLY A 90 7.64 35.49 7.62
C GLY A 90 8.03 34.32 6.72
N ARG A 91 8.86 33.39 7.18
CA ARG A 91 9.34 32.25 6.41
C ARG A 91 8.34 31.08 6.45
N ALA A 92 8.31 30.31 5.36
CA ALA A 92 7.50 29.11 5.24
C ALA A 92 8.24 27.89 5.80
N TYR A 93 7.46 27.00 6.47
CA TYR A 93 7.94 25.75 7.06
C TYR A 93 6.99 24.61 6.78
N ALA A 94 7.45 23.38 6.95
CA ALA A 94 6.60 22.22 7.00
C ALA A 94 6.25 21.90 8.46
N LEU A 95 4.97 21.97 8.81
CA LEU A 95 4.43 21.51 10.07
C LEU A 95 3.93 20.08 9.91
N LYS A 96 4.58 19.13 10.56
CA LYS A 96 4.16 17.73 10.53
C LYS A 96 3.58 17.35 11.89
N ILE A 97 2.29 17.00 11.92
CA ILE A 97 1.61 16.53 13.12
C ILE A 97 1.39 15.02 13.01
N LEU A 98 1.86 14.28 14.00
CA LEU A 98 1.98 12.82 13.93
C LEU A 98 0.65 12.10 14.20
N VAL A 99 -0.41 12.50 13.50
CA VAL A 99 -1.74 11.88 13.60
C VAL A 99 -2.36 11.69 12.21
N PRO A 100 -2.88 10.49 11.86
CA PRO A 100 -3.56 10.28 10.60
C PRO A 100 -4.82 11.12 10.48
N VAL A 101 -5.12 11.61 9.28
CA VAL A 101 -6.36 12.35 8.97
C VAL A 101 -7.58 11.45 9.16
N SER A 102 -7.51 10.19 8.68
CA SER A 102 -8.64 9.28 8.69
C SER A 102 -8.82 8.60 10.04
N GLY A 103 -10.09 8.47 10.47
CA GLY A 103 -10.40 7.72 11.69
C GLY A 103 -10.06 6.24 11.59
N PHE A 104 -10.17 5.65 10.41
CA PHE A 104 -9.78 4.27 10.14
C PHE A 104 -8.26 4.10 10.21
N GLY A 105 -7.49 4.97 9.57
CA GLY A 105 -6.02 4.97 9.67
C GLY A 105 -5.55 5.11 11.12
N ARG A 106 -6.20 5.97 11.90
CA ARG A 106 -5.92 6.12 13.34
C ARG A 106 -6.26 4.84 14.13
N PHE A 107 -7.38 4.20 13.82
CA PHE A 107 -7.77 2.94 14.45
C PHE A 107 -6.76 1.83 14.16
N ILE A 108 -6.43 1.59 12.90
CA ILE A 108 -5.43 0.58 12.48
C ILE A 108 -4.09 0.85 13.14
N ARG A 109 -3.58 2.08 13.04
CA ARG A 109 -2.32 2.44 13.68
C ARG A 109 -2.32 2.16 15.18
N ASN A 110 -3.36 2.61 15.89
CA ASN A 110 -3.44 2.43 17.34
C ASN A 110 -3.58 0.95 17.72
N THR A 111 -4.27 0.15 16.91
CA THR A 111 -4.37 -1.31 17.10
C THR A 111 -3.02 -1.98 16.92
N LEU A 112 -2.27 -1.64 15.86
CA LEU A 112 -0.93 -2.18 15.63
C LEU A 112 0.04 -1.82 16.76
N TYR A 113 0.04 -0.56 17.21
CA TYR A 113 0.84 -0.17 18.36
C TYR A 113 0.38 -0.86 19.66
N GLY A 114 -0.91 -1.15 19.79
CA GLY A 114 -1.45 -1.93 20.91
C GLY A 114 -0.94 -3.36 20.92
N ILE A 115 -0.92 -4.03 19.77
CA ILE A 115 -0.36 -5.37 19.60
C ILE A 115 1.13 -5.38 19.94
N GLY A 116 1.86 -4.31 19.55
CA GLY A 116 3.27 -4.15 19.89
C GLY A 116 3.54 -3.64 21.31
N PHE A 117 2.54 -3.65 22.19
CA PHE A 117 2.66 -3.15 23.57
C PHE A 117 3.05 -1.66 23.70
N GLN A 118 2.85 -0.88 22.63
CA GLN A 118 3.22 0.53 22.56
C GLN A 118 2.03 1.50 22.76
N ALA A 119 0.80 1.01 22.81
CA ALA A 119 -0.33 1.84 23.15
C ALA A 119 -0.47 1.90 24.71
N PRO A 120 -0.69 3.08 25.25
CA PRO A 120 -0.87 4.41 24.65
C PRO A 120 0.44 5.18 24.39
N PHE A 121 1.58 4.52 24.38
CA PHE A 121 2.92 5.09 24.28
C PHE A 121 3.43 5.29 22.88
N ALA A 122 2.54 5.17 21.88
CA ALA A 122 2.92 5.39 20.49
C ALA A 122 3.82 6.65 20.40
N PRO A 123 4.92 6.59 19.64
CA PRO A 123 5.88 7.70 19.53
C PRO A 123 5.24 9.04 19.23
N GLN A 124 4.05 9.03 18.63
CA GLN A 124 3.29 10.21 18.28
C GLN A 124 2.67 10.95 19.48
N VAL A 125 2.59 10.29 20.62
CA VAL A 125 2.04 10.88 21.85
C VAL A 125 3.04 10.81 23.01
N ASN A 126 4.28 10.49 22.70
CA ASN A 126 5.40 10.52 23.63
C ASN A 126 6.37 11.64 23.22
N PRO A 127 6.42 12.76 23.95
CA PRO A 127 7.31 13.89 23.61
C PRO A 127 8.78 13.52 23.60
N ASP A 128 9.23 12.59 24.48
CA ASP A 128 10.61 12.16 24.51
C ASP A 128 10.97 11.38 23.25
N ALA A 129 10.06 10.54 22.75
CA ALA A 129 10.23 9.86 21.48
C ALA A 129 10.24 10.82 20.29
N ALA A 130 9.37 11.83 20.29
CA ALA A 130 9.37 12.86 19.24
C ALA A 130 10.68 13.66 19.26
N ARG A 131 11.15 14.00 20.45
CA ARG A 131 12.41 14.71 20.68
C ARG A 131 13.62 13.89 20.20
N ALA A 132 13.71 12.63 20.61
CA ALA A 132 14.76 11.71 20.19
C ALA A 132 14.83 11.60 18.66
N GLY A 133 13.67 11.45 18.00
CA GLY A 133 13.61 11.40 16.53
C GLY A 133 14.09 12.67 15.84
N ALA A 134 13.80 13.84 16.41
CA ALA A 134 14.26 15.13 15.89
C ALA A 134 15.79 15.30 16.06
N LEU A 135 16.34 14.91 17.21
CA LEU A 135 17.78 14.93 17.46
C LEU A 135 18.53 13.95 16.53
N TRP A 136 18.01 12.73 16.34
CA TRP A 136 18.56 11.79 15.36
C TRP A 136 18.63 12.42 13.96
N GLN A 137 17.53 13.05 13.52
CA GLN A 137 17.49 13.70 12.20
C GLN A 137 18.51 14.84 12.10
N LYS A 138 18.69 15.65 13.16
CA LYS A 138 19.69 16.73 13.19
C LYS A 138 21.11 16.17 13.05
N LEU A 139 21.43 15.08 13.78
CA LEU A 139 22.72 14.41 13.71
C LEU A 139 22.95 13.74 12.34
N ILE A 140 21.94 13.09 11.78
CA ILE A 140 22.00 12.51 10.43
C ILE A 140 22.23 13.61 9.39
N ARG A 141 21.55 14.76 9.50
CA ARG A 141 21.78 15.91 8.63
C ARG A 141 23.23 16.38 8.67
N ARG A 142 23.80 16.49 9.86
CA ARG A 142 25.19 16.91 10.03
C ARG A 142 26.17 15.90 9.43
N GLY A 143 26.01 14.62 9.72
CA GLY A 143 26.83 13.56 9.12
C GLY A 143 26.63 13.45 7.58
N ALA A 144 25.43 13.74 7.07
CA ALA A 144 25.18 13.80 5.65
C ALA A 144 26.00 14.90 4.94
N ALA A 145 26.32 16.01 5.65
CA ALA A 145 27.21 17.02 5.09
C ALA A 145 28.59 16.47 4.77
N ALA A 146 29.16 15.66 5.66
CA ALA A 146 30.43 15.00 5.44
C ALA A 146 30.37 13.97 4.30
N ARG A 147 29.24 13.23 4.20
CA ARG A 147 29.08 12.15 3.20
C ARG A 147 28.71 12.63 1.81
N PHE A 148 27.84 13.64 1.70
CA PHE A 148 27.30 14.13 0.42
C PHE A 148 27.84 15.52 0.04
N GLY A 149 28.71 16.10 0.85
CA GLY A 149 29.25 17.45 0.66
C GLY A 149 28.23 18.57 0.93
N THR A 150 27.05 18.24 1.43
CA THR A 150 25.99 19.23 1.72
C THR A 150 25.03 18.77 2.82
N GLU A 151 24.72 19.67 3.74
CA GLU A 151 23.64 19.42 4.70
C GLU A 151 22.25 19.37 4.06
N ARG A 152 22.11 19.96 2.88
CA ARG A 152 20.84 20.06 2.15
C ARG A 152 20.32 18.72 1.64
N ALA A 153 21.13 17.66 1.73
CA ALA A 153 20.73 16.29 1.41
C ALA A 153 19.69 15.72 2.39
N VAL A 154 19.58 16.30 3.58
CA VAL A 154 18.61 15.92 4.62
C VAL A 154 17.86 17.18 5.05
N VAL A 155 16.53 17.12 5.09
CA VAL A 155 15.70 18.23 5.53
C VAL A 155 16.01 18.60 6.99
N ASP A 156 16.09 19.91 7.26
CA ASP A 156 16.33 20.40 8.63
C ASP A 156 15.05 20.31 9.47
N VAL A 157 15.15 19.75 10.67
CA VAL A 157 14.10 19.81 11.67
C VAL A 157 14.49 20.87 12.72
N VAL A 158 13.63 21.88 12.85
CA VAL A 158 13.92 23.10 13.60
C VAL A 158 13.41 23.02 15.03
N ALA A 159 12.19 22.51 15.21
CA ALA A 159 11.55 22.46 16.51
C ALA A 159 10.58 21.28 16.65
N THR A 160 10.35 20.87 17.89
CA THR A 160 9.33 19.89 18.29
C THR A 160 8.23 20.57 19.09
N LEU A 161 7.01 20.03 19.00
CA LEU A 161 5.82 20.56 19.68
C LEU A 161 4.83 19.46 20.06
N VAL A 162 3.85 19.83 20.87
CA VAL A 162 2.63 19.03 21.10
C VAL A 162 1.44 19.81 20.59
N ASP A 163 0.65 19.20 19.70
CA ASP A 163 -0.60 19.80 19.25
C ASP A 163 -1.75 19.40 20.18
N PRO A 164 -2.32 20.37 20.92
CA PRO A 164 -3.38 20.08 21.88
C PRO A 164 -4.74 19.85 21.22
N VAL A 165 -4.93 20.26 19.95
CA VAL A 165 -6.19 20.14 19.20
C VAL A 165 -6.32 18.79 18.52
N LEU A 166 -5.30 18.40 17.76
CA LEU A 166 -5.26 17.11 17.09
C LEU A 166 -4.83 15.97 18.01
N GLY A 167 -4.22 16.31 19.15
CA GLY A 167 -3.86 15.38 20.22
C GLY A 167 -2.68 14.49 19.83
N SER A 168 -1.59 15.08 19.38
CA SER A 168 -0.37 14.38 18.99
C SER A 168 0.85 15.28 19.08
N CYS A 169 2.03 14.67 19.14
CA CYS A 169 3.28 15.40 18.93
C CYS A 169 3.41 15.85 17.48
N GLY A 170 4.21 16.86 17.24
CA GLY A 170 4.52 17.38 15.92
C GLY A 170 5.94 17.95 15.85
N GLU A 171 6.32 18.35 14.65
CA GLU A 171 7.61 18.95 14.36
C GLU A 171 7.47 20.03 13.30
N ILE A 172 8.32 21.05 13.42
CA ILE A 172 8.50 22.08 12.40
C ILE A 172 9.82 21.79 11.71
N SER A 173 9.78 21.67 10.39
CA SER A 173 10.96 21.43 9.57
C SER A 173 11.04 22.43 8.42
N GLU A 174 12.21 22.51 7.81
CA GLU A 174 12.45 23.29 6.59
C GLU A 174 11.36 22.98 5.57
N TRP A 175 10.80 24.02 4.94
CA TRP A 175 9.98 23.83 3.76
C TRP A 175 10.88 23.64 2.54
N VAL A 176 10.72 22.52 1.86
CA VAL A 176 11.45 22.22 0.63
C VAL A 176 10.53 22.51 -0.56
N ASP A 177 10.87 23.51 -1.34
CA ASP A 177 10.27 23.73 -2.65
C ASP A 177 10.84 22.68 -3.61
N GLY A 178 10.01 21.68 -3.87
CA GLY A 178 10.44 20.54 -4.64
C GLY A 178 9.27 19.69 -5.12
N ARG A 179 9.57 18.76 -6.00
CA ARG A 179 8.62 17.80 -6.51
C ARG A 179 8.98 16.40 -6.03
N LEU A 180 7.98 15.54 -5.97
CA LEU A 180 8.19 14.16 -5.61
C LEU A 180 9.07 13.51 -6.66
N TRP A 181 8.65 13.37 -7.88
CA TRP A 181 9.42 12.69 -8.89
C TRP A 181 8.86 12.95 -10.26
N ARG A 182 9.73 12.95 -11.25
CA ARG A 182 9.27 12.63 -12.58
C ARG A 182 8.74 11.20 -12.54
N TYR A 183 7.61 11.03 -13.18
CA TYR A 183 7.03 9.71 -13.27
C TYR A 183 7.93 8.81 -14.12
N GLU A 184 8.35 7.72 -13.52
CA GLU A 184 9.08 6.66 -14.20
C GLU A 184 8.57 5.30 -13.73
N ILE A 185 8.62 4.32 -14.62
CA ILE A 185 8.34 2.94 -14.26
C ILE A 185 9.43 2.48 -13.29
N ASP A 186 9.03 2.07 -12.09
CA ASP A 186 9.94 1.44 -11.15
C ASP A 186 10.24 0.01 -11.61
N ASP A 187 11.33 -0.14 -12.33
CA ASP A 187 11.88 -1.45 -12.72
C ASP A 187 12.69 -2.10 -11.60
N GLY A 188 12.88 -1.37 -10.51
CA GLY A 188 13.70 -1.80 -9.38
C GLY A 188 13.19 -3.05 -8.67
N LEU A 189 11.87 -3.33 -8.70
CA LEU A 189 11.33 -4.55 -8.11
C LEU A 189 12.01 -5.81 -8.68
N PHE A 190 12.15 -5.89 -9.99
CA PHE A 190 12.76 -7.04 -10.65
C PHE A 190 14.29 -7.11 -10.52
N ALA A 191 14.94 -5.96 -10.54
CA ALA A 191 16.38 -5.93 -10.25
C ALA A 191 16.68 -6.48 -8.84
N ARG A 192 15.74 -6.30 -7.93
CA ARG A 192 15.86 -6.71 -6.51
C ARG A 192 15.45 -8.15 -6.28
N LEU A 193 14.49 -8.70 -7.00
CA LEU A 193 14.20 -10.14 -6.98
C LEU A 193 15.39 -10.98 -7.45
N GLY A 194 16.38 -10.36 -8.09
CA GLY A 194 17.65 -10.96 -8.43
C GLY A 194 18.66 -11.16 -7.28
N TRP A 195 18.38 -10.69 -6.06
CA TRP A 195 19.09 -10.96 -4.80
C TRP A 195 20.63 -10.80 -4.80
N LYS A 196 21.22 -10.04 -5.72
CA LYS A 196 22.66 -9.80 -5.71
C LYS A 196 22.98 -8.36 -5.36
N PRO A 197 23.44 -8.06 -4.14
CA PRO A 197 23.99 -6.75 -3.83
C PRO A 197 25.26 -6.52 -4.69
N GLY A 198 25.38 -5.34 -5.28
CA GLY A 198 26.63 -4.88 -5.89
C GLY A 198 26.71 -4.90 -7.41
N ARG A 199 25.65 -5.26 -8.16
CA ARG A 199 25.69 -5.08 -9.62
C ARG A 199 25.46 -3.62 -10.02
N PRO A 200 26.19 -3.11 -11.02
CA PRO A 200 25.91 -1.81 -11.57
C PRO A 200 24.47 -1.75 -12.09
N ASP A 201 23.86 -0.59 -11.94
CA ASP A 201 22.54 -0.29 -12.46
C ASP A 201 22.53 -0.63 -13.97
N ASP A 202 21.60 -1.46 -14.38
CA ASP A 202 21.51 -1.94 -15.78
C ASP A 202 21.08 -0.83 -16.76
N GLY A 203 21.15 0.42 -16.30
CA GLY A 203 20.85 1.61 -17.08
C GLY A 203 19.36 1.75 -17.47
N LEU A 204 18.47 1.02 -16.80
CA LEU A 204 17.03 1.25 -16.88
C LEU A 204 16.66 2.50 -16.06
N GLY A 205 15.68 3.23 -16.54
CA GLY A 205 15.28 4.49 -15.94
C GLY A 205 16.08 5.71 -16.40
N SER A 206 15.59 6.90 -16.10
CA SER A 206 16.27 8.15 -16.42
C SER A 206 17.52 8.35 -15.57
N PRO A 207 18.42 9.27 -15.96
CA PRO A 207 19.54 9.67 -15.11
C PRO A 207 19.11 10.14 -13.73
N GLU A 208 17.99 10.84 -13.64
CA GLU A 208 17.42 11.32 -12.39
C GLU A 208 16.92 10.17 -11.50
N TYR A 209 16.23 9.20 -12.08
CA TYR A 209 15.80 8.01 -11.34
C TYR A 209 16.98 7.23 -10.77
N ARG A 210 18.01 7.01 -11.58
CA ARG A 210 19.24 6.34 -11.13
C ARG A 210 19.94 7.10 -10.01
N SER A 211 20.05 8.43 -10.13
CA SER A 211 20.64 9.28 -9.09
C SER A 211 19.90 9.19 -7.77
N LYS A 212 18.57 9.21 -7.80
CA LYS A 212 17.78 9.03 -6.59
C LYS A 212 18.03 7.68 -5.94
N ARG A 213 18.03 6.63 -6.74
CA ARG A 213 18.25 5.28 -6.25
C ARG A 213 19.63 5.14 -5.61
N THR A 214 20.65 5.71 -6.23
CA THR A 214 22.01 5.75 -5.67
C THR A 214 22.03 6.54 -4.37
N PHE A 215 21.46 7.75 -4.38
CA PHE A 215 21.33 8.60 -3.19
C PHE A 215 20.66 7.88 -2.02
N MET A 216 19.53 7.23 -2.27
CA MET A 216 18.80 6.52 -1.21
C MET A 216 19.59 5.32 -0.67
N LYS A 217 20.30 4.59 -1.55
CA LYS A 217 21.15 3.47 -1.14
C LYS A 217 22.32 3.94 -0.28
N GLU A 218 22.98 5.03 -0.69
CA GLU A 218 24.10 5.62 0.05
C GLU A 218 23.64 6.21 1.37
N LEU A 219 22.48 6.90 1.38
CA LEU A 219 21.89 7.42 2.61
C LEU A 219 21.54 6.30 3.60
N ALA A 220 20.92 5.21 3.12
CA ALA A 220 20.61 4.07 3.98
C ALA A 220 21.90 3.41 4.53
N GLY A 221 22.93 3.23 3.71
CA GLY A 221 24.24 2.71 4.13
C GLY A 221 24.88 3.59 5.22
N PHE A 222 24.94 4.89 4.97
CA PHE A 222 25.44 5.89 5.89
C PHE A 222 24.67 5.90 7.23
N MET A 223 23.33 5.82 7.20
CA MET A 223 22.53 5.75 8.41
C MET A 223 22.81 4.48 9.21
N HIS A 224 23.08 3.35 8.55
CA HIS A 224 23.51 2.13 9.24
C HIS A 224 24.88 2.29 9.89
N GLU A 225 25.82 2.98 9.25
CA GLU A 225 27.15 3.28 9.79
C GLU A 225 27.03 4.13 11.08
N MET A 226 26.10 5.10 11.09
CA MET A 226 25.79 5.92 12.27
C MET A 226 25.00 5.20 13.38
N GLY A 227 24.54 3.97 13.16
CA GLY A 227 23.68 3.28 14.09
C GLY A 227 22.18 3.59 13.97
N ALA A 228 21.76 4.40 12.99
CA ALA A 228 20.36 4.79 12.76
C ALA A 228 19.57 3.73 11.95
N HIS A 229 19.67 2.45 12.32
CA HIS A 229 19.21 1.30 11.55
C HIS A 229 17.72 1.34 11.24
N GLU A 230 16.89 1.72 12.18
CA GLU A 230 15.45 1.73 12.00
C GLU A 230 14.98 2.91 11.13
N LEU A 231 15.66 4.04 11.24
CA LEU A 231 15.41 5.21 10.40
C LEU A 231 15.82 4.94 8.94
N ALA A 232 16.90 4.19 8.73
CA ALA A 232 17.40 3.80 7.42
C ALA A 232 16.36 3.02 6.59
N ARG A 233 15.53 2.21 7.22
CA ARG A 233 14.53 1.39 6.52
C ARG A 233 13.52 2.20 5.72
N GLN A 234 13.27 3.47 6.05
CA GLN A 234 12.41 4.36 5.27
C GLN A 234 12.95 4.58 3.85
N TYR A 235 14.25 4.43 3.65
CA TYR A 235 14.95 4.60 2.40
C TYR A 235 15.31 3.27 1.73
N GLU A 236 15.29 2.18 2.48
CA GLU A 236 15.42 0.81 1.97
C GLU A 236 14.09 0.24 1.46
N TRP A 237 13.01 0.96 1.66
CA TRP A 237 11.68 0.50 1.29
C TRP A 237 11.54 0.33 -0.22
N TRP A 238 11.10 -0.86 -0.60
CA TRP A 238 10.85 -1.26 -1.96
C TRP A 238 9.36 -1.27 -2.25
N SER A 239 8.75 -0.12 -2.38
CA SER A 239 7.42 -0.05 -2.96
C SER A 239 7.53 -0.14 -4.49
N LEU A 240 6.44 -0.53 -5.14
CA LEU A 240 6.30 -0.45 -6.59
C LEU A 240 6.29 1.00 -7.09
N LYS A 241 6.13 1.96 -6.18
CA LYS A 241 6.25 3.39 -6.41
C LYS A 241 7.68 3.86 -6.21
N SER A 242 8.06 4.87 -6.97
CA SER A 242 9.22 5.68 -6.63
C SER A 242 9.01 6.26 -5.23
N GLN A 243 9.99 6.10 -4.38
CA GLN A 243 9.83 6.31 -2.94
C GLN A 243 9.55 7.78 -2.61
N PRO A 244 8.48 8.08 -1.88
CA PRO A 244 8.02 9.44 -1.65
C PRO A 244 8.88 10.22 -0.65
N ASN A 245 9.86 9.56 0.01
CA ASN A 245 10.63 10.15 1.10
C ASN A 245 11.86 10.94 0.63
N ALA A 246 12.12 11.01 -0.67
CA ALA A 246 13.14 11.87 -1.23
C ALA A 246 12.54 12.79 -2.29
N LEU A 247 12.72 14.10 -2.14
CA LEU A 247 12.25 15.11 -3.06
C LEU A 247 13.39 15.58 -3.98
N LYS A 248 13.02 16.11 -5.12
CA LYS A 248 13.88 16.88 -6.00
C LYS A 248 13.61 18.37 -5.77
N ARG A 249 14.61 19.13 -5.34
CA ARG A 249 14.48 20.60 -5.15
C ARG A 249 14.27 21.29 -6.49
N THR A 250 13.37 22.26 -6.52
CA THR A 250 13.06 23.03 -7.74
C THR A 250 14.27 23.82 -8.23
N GLU A 251 15.08 24.34 -7.33
CA GLU A 251 16.30 25.11 -7.66
C GLU A 251 17.39 24.28 -8.35
N ALA A 252 17.35 22.97 -8.27
CA ALA A 252 18.27 22.04 -8.92
C ALA A 252 17.55 21.16 -9.96
N GLU A 253 16.47 21.68 -10.56
CA GLU A 253 15.64 20.92 -11.52
C GLU A 253 16.45 20.43 -12.72
N ASP A 254 17.38 21.25 -13.21
CA ASP A 254 18.18 20.95 -14.41
C ASP A 254 19.37 20.03 -14.14
N ASP A 255 19.74 19.80 -12.87
CA ASP A 255 20.79 18.87 -12.52
C ASP A 255 20.22 17.48 -12.22
N PRO A 256 20.35 16.49 -13.11
CA PRO A 256 19.79 15.15 -12.89
C PRO A 256 20.38 14.42 -11.68
N LYS A 257 21.54 14.86 -11.18
CA LYS A 257 22.25 14.20 -10.07
C LYS A 257 22.10 14.93 -8.74
N GLY A 258 22.00 16.25 -8.76
CA GLY A 258 21.94 17.08 -7.56
C GLY A 258 20.54 17.39 -7.07
N GLY A 259 20.45 18.14 -5.98
CA GLY A 259 19.19 18.65 -5.43
C GLY A 259 18.25 17.61 -4.80
N LEU A 260 18.75 16.42 -4.54
CA LEU A 260 17.97 15.40 -3.83
C LEU A 260 17.98 15.68 -2.32
N VAL A 261 16.80 15.54 -1.68
CA VAL A 261 16.65 15.77 -0.25
C VAL A 261 15.74 14.71 0.39
N ALA A 262 16.21 14.11 1.46
CA ALA A 262 15.45 13.19 2.27
C ALA A 262 14.57 13.95 3.27
N VAL A 263 13.26 13.63 3.33
CA VAL A 263 12.27 14.43 4.07
C VAL A 263 11.52 13.73 5.19
N ASP A 264 11.54 12.40 5.28
CA ASP A 264 10.84 11.67 6.31
C ASP A 264 11.77 10.70 7.07
N PHE A 265 12.07 11.04 8.31
CA PHE A 265 12.93 10.26 9.21
C PHE A 265 12.15 9.65 10.38
N ARG A 266 10.88 9.31 10.16
CA ARG A 266 10.11 8.65 11.20
C ARG A 266 10.29 7.14 11.13
N ALA A 267 10.82 6.58 12.21
CA ALA A 267 10.86 5.15 12.39
C ALA A 267 9.44 4.57 12.36
N GLY A 268 9.21 3.59 11.55
CA GLY A 268 7.97 2.84 11.57
C GLY A 268 8.06 1.66 12.54
N MET A 269 7.09 0.77 12.49
CA MET A 269 6.98 -0.40 13.34
C MET A 269 7.29 -1.67 12.53
N ALA A 270 8.15 -2.54 13.06
CA ALA A 270 8.33 -3.90 12.56
C ALA A 270 7.82 -4.89 13.61
N LEU A 271 6.83 -5.68 13.26
CA LEU A 271 6.21 -6.70 14.13
C LEU A 271 6.52 -8.10 13.63
N LEU A 272 7.02 -8.97 14.52
CA LEU A 272 7.20 -10.37 14.24
C LEU A 272 5.92 -11.15 14.56
N PRO A 273 5.49 -12.11 13.73
CA PRO A 273 5.85 -12.41 12.33
C PRO A 273 4.93 -11.69 11.33
N PHE A 274 4.09 -10.78 11.78
CA PHE A 274 2.82 -10.47 11.16
C PHE A 274 2.84 -9.30 10.17
N LEU A 275 3.82 -8.40 10.21
CA LEU A 275 3.77 -7.20 9.38
C LEU A 275 5.15 -6.64 9.01
N PRO A 276 6.01 -7.40 8.34
CA PRO A 276 7.10 -6.77 7.63
C PRO A 276 6.50 -5.92 6.50
N GLN A 277 6.74 -4.61 6.54
CA GLN A 277 6.24 -3.69 5.52
C GLN A 277 7.24 -3.55 4.37
N CYS A 278 8.47 -3.98 4.58
CA CYS A 278 9.53 -4.00 3.59
C CYS A 278 10.57 -5.10 3.90
N PRO A 279 11.42 -5.48 2.93
CA PRO A 279 12.46 -6.48 3.15
C PRO A 279 13.43 -6.15 4.29
N ALA A 280 13.71 -4.86 4.52
CA ALA A 280 14.56 -4.44 5.64
C ALA A 280 13.96 -4.80 7.01
N ASP A 281 12.64 -4.86 7.11
CA ASP A 281 11.97 -5.25 8.36
C ASP A 281 12.30 -6.69 8.76
N PHE A 282 12.47 -7.61 7.82
CA PHE A 282 12.90 -8.97 8.13
C PHE A 282 14.28 -9.00 8.77
N LYS A 283 15.22 -8.19 8.28
CA LYS A 283 16.55 -8.05 8.87
C LYS A 283 16.45 -7.53 10.31
N LEU A 284 15.69 -6.47 10.53
CA LEU A 284 15.48 -5.89 11.86
C LEU A 284 14.78 -6.86 12.81
N ILE A 285 13.78 -7.61 12.33
CA ILE A 285 13.07 -8.63 13.08
C ILE A 285 14.05 -9.73 13.52
N VAL A 286 14.86 -10.28 12.60
CA VAL A 286 15.84 -11.32 12.91
C VAL A 286 16.89 -10.81 13.90
N GLN A 287 17.41 -9.61 13.70
CA GLN A 287 18.35 -8.98 14.64
C GLN A 287 17.71 -8.74 16.00
N GLY A 288 16.42 -8.36 16.04
CA GLY A 288 15.67 -8.17 17.25
C GLY A 288 15.48 -9.47 18.03
N ILE A 289 15.14 -10.57 17.35
CA ILE A 289 15.05 -11.90 17.98
C ILE A 289 16.38 -12.26 18.63
N GLY A 290 17.50 -12.08 17.93
CA GLY A 290 18.83 -12.31 18.48
C GLY A 290 19.14 -11.50 19.74
N ARG A 291 18.51 -10.34 19.89
CA ARG A 291 18.59 -9.48 21.08
C ARG A 291 17.48 -9.75 22.12
N GLY A 292 16.62 -10.75 21.88
CA GLY A 292 15.49 -11.06 22.75
C GLY A 292 14.32 -10.07 22.66
N SER A 293 14.17 -9.35 21.54
CA SER A 293 13.11 -8.38 21.32
C SER A 293 12.16 -8.85 20.22
N LEU A 294 10.84 -8.89 20.49
CA LEU A 294 9.82 -9.32 19.53
C LEU A 294 9.37 -8.18 18.61
N VAL A 295 9.47 -6.96 19.09
CA VAL A 295 9.00 -5.76 18.38
C VAL A 295 10.16 -4.78 18.24
N GLN A 296 10.33 -4.27 17.04
CA GLN A 296 11.41 -3.34 16.73
C GLN A 296 10.87 -1.91 16.66
N PHE A 297 11.21 -1.10 17.64
CA PHE A 297 10.90 0.33 17.71
C PHE A 297 12.12 1.18 17.99
N ASP A 298 13.29 0.56 17.98
CA ASP A 298 14.53 1.25 18.29
C ASP A 298 14.83 2.24 17.16
N ARG A 299 14.98 3.50 17.50
CA ARG A 299 15.29 4.57 16.54
C ARG A 299 16.71 4.49 16.05
N GLY A 300 17.56 3.86 16.82
CA GLY A 300 18.95 3.64 16.49
C GLY A 300 19.75 3.17 17.69
N ASP A 301 21.01 2.83 17.43
CA ASP A 301 22.03 2.48 18.40
C ASP A 301 22.80 3.74 18.81
N VAL A 302 22.51 4.28 20.01
CA VAL A 302 23.16 5.50 20.51
C VAL A 302 24.64 5.25 20.79
N ALA A 303 25.06 4.04 21.17
CA ALA A 303 26.45 3.75 21.40
C ALA A 303 27.26 3.72 20.08
N ALA A 304 26.69 3.17 19.02
CA ALA A 304 27.28 3.24 17.70
C ALA A 304 27.37 4.70 17.20
N LEU A 305 26.33 5.52 17.47
CA LEU A 305 26.36 6.95 17.17
C LEU A 305 27.48 7.68 17.94
N GLU A 306 27.61 7.42 19.24
CA GLU A 306 28.70 8.03 20.06
C GLU A 306 30.07 7.71 19.47
N SER A 307 30.28 6.46 19.06
CA SER A 307 31.53 6.03 18.43
C SER A 307 31.74 6.71 17.07
N TYR A 308 30.68 6.83 16.26
CA TYR A 308 30.75 7.52 14.97
C TYR A 308 31.07 9.01 15.13
N VAL A 309 30.39 9.72 16.05
CA VAL A 309 30.62 11.13 16.32
C VAL A 309 32.03 11.38 16.87
N ALA A 310 32.53 10.49 17.74
CA ALA A 310 33.90 10.59 18.25
C ALA A 310 34.94 10.43 17.12
N ALA A 311 34.70 9.54 16.18
CA ALA A 311 35.59 9.36 15.02
C ALA A 311 35.55 10.55 14.02
N HIS A 312 34.48 11.36 14.07
CA HIS A 312 34.25 12.52 13.19
C HIS A 312 34.05 13.81 13.97
N ALA A 313 34.75 13.96 15.10
CA ALA A 313 34.52 15.05 16.07
C ALA A 313 34.51 16.47 15.45
N ALA A 314 35.38 16.73 14.48
CA ALA A 314 35.44 18.03 13.81
C ALA A 314 34.13 18.35 13.04
N ASP A 315 33.51 17.36 12.42
CA ASP A 315 32.25 17.52 11.68
C ASP A 315 31.08 17.81 12.62
N PHE A 316 31.10 17.30 13.83
CA PHE A 316 30.01 17.40 14.80
C PHE A 316 30.21 18.48 15.87
N ALA A 317 31.25 19.28 15.80
CA ALA A 317 31.57 20.34 16.81
C ALA A 317 30.38 21.30 17.06
N ALA A 318 29.61 21.64 16.01
CA ALA A 318 28.42 22.49 16.15
C ALA A 318 27.25 21.83 16.90
N LEU A 319 27.28 20.52 17.10
CA LEU A 319 26.27 19.75 17.83
C LEU A 319 26.80 19.16 19.12
N ASP A 320 27.83 19.81 19.69
CA ASP A 320 28.36 19.41 21.00
C ASP A 320 27.25 19.35 22.03
N GLY A 321 27.19 18.27 22.81
CA GLY A 321 26.13 18.02 23.79
C GLY A 321 24.81 17.45 23.22
N ALA A 322 24.57 17.51 21.91
CA ALA A 322 23.32 16.97 21.30
C ALA A 322 23.19 15.45 21.47
N VAL A 323 24.30 14.73 21.41
CA VAL A 323 24.34 13.28 21.65
C VAL A 323 24.00 12.95 23.10
N GLY A 324 24.46 13.76 24.04
CA GLY A 324 24.12 13.65 25.49
C GLY A 324 22.61 13.86 25.75
N GLU A 325 22.03 14.89 25.11
CA GLU A 325 20.57 15.09 25.19
C GLU A 325 19.83 13.91 24.53
N LEU A 326 20.26 13.46 23.34
CA LEU A 326 19.67 12.31 22.67
C LEU A 326 19.67 11.07 23.58
N LYS A 327 20.80 10.77 24.20
CA LYS A 327 20.93 9.64 25.14
C LYS A 327 19.94 9.73 26.28
N THR A 328 19.77 10.94 26.84
CA THR A 328 18.83 11.18 27.94
C THR A 328 17.38 10.98 27.52
N VAL A 329 16.97 11.57 26.40
CA VAL A 329 15.56 11.47 25.93
C VAL A 329 15.25 10.09 25.35
N ASP A 330 16.21 9.42 24.71
CA ASP A 330 16.06 8.06 24.23
C ASP A 330 15.90 7.08 25.39
N GLN A 331 16.68 7.24 26.45
CA GLN A 331 16.54 6.43 27.66
C GLN A 331 15.18 6.68 28.35
N ALA A 332 14.74 7.94 28.45
CA ALA A 332 13.44 8.28 29.02
C ALA A 332 12.30 7.67 28.19
N TYR A 333 12.42 7.69 26.86
CA TYR A 333 11.48 7.05 25.97
C TYR A 333 11.43 5.55 26.18
N ARG A 334 12.58 4.87 26.21
CA ARG A 334 12.69 3.42 26.45
C ARG A 334 12.12 3.02 27.80
N ASP A 335 12.44 3.77 28.85
CA ASP A 335 11.93 3.52 30.21
C ASP A 335 10.42 3.74 30.34
N SER A 336 9.81 4.46 29.42
CA SER A 336 8.36 4.68 29.36
C SER A 336 7.56 3.56 28.70
N LEU A 337 8.23 2.60 28.06
CA LEU A 337 7.57 1.52 27.33
C LEU A 337 7.23 0.35 28.25
N PRO A 338 6.00 -0.19 28.16
CA PRO A 338 5.63 -1.43 28.88
C PRO A 338 6.13 -2.69 28.17
N ASP A 339 6.98 -2.56 27.18
CA ASP A 339 7.48 -3.67 26.37
C ASP A 339 8.38 -4.59 27.18
N ILE A 340 7.84 -5.72 27.58
CA ILE A 340 8.56 -6.75 28.33
C ILE A 340 9.73 -7.33 27.53
N THR A 341 9.66 -7.30 26.19
CA THR A 341 10.74 -7.80 25.35
C THR A 341 11.93 -6.86 25.31
N HIS A 342 11.70 -5.57 25.57
CA HIS A 342 12.75 -4.55 25.64
C HIS A 342 13.41 -4.49 27.01
N HIS A 343 12.61 -4.60 28.07
CA HIS A 343 13.11 -4.52 29.46
C HIS A 343 13.42 -5.88 30.08
N HIS A 344 12.96 -6.97 29.46
CA HIS A 344 13.14 -8.33 29.98
C HIS A 344 12.74 -8.44 31.48
N VAL A 345 13.62 -9.01 32.29
CA VAL A 345 13.41 -9.14 33.74
C VAL A 345 13.43 -7.80 34.50
N LYS A 346 13.93 -6.71 33.87
CA LYS A 346 14.02 -5.40 34.54
C LYS A 346 12.65 -4.86 34.95
N LEU A 347 11.57 -5.17 34.23
CA LEU A 347 10.22 -4.79 34.65
C LEU A 347 9.82 -5.37 36.01
N ILE A 348 10.30 -6.58 36.33
CA ILE A 348 10.03 -7.23 37.62
C ILE A 348 10.94 -6.67 38.70
N THR A 349 12.21 -6.45 38.40
CA THR A 349 13.24 -6.08 39.40
C THR A 349 13.39 -4.60 39.66
N LYS A 350 12.91 -3.71 38.77
CA LYS A 350 13.05 -2.25 38.86
C LYS A 350 11.72 -1.52 38.98
N PRO A 351 11.20 -1.28 40.21
CA PRO A 351 9.93 -0.57 40.45
C PRO A 351 9.86 0.83 39.80
N ARG A 352 11.02 1.48 39.62
CA ARG A 352 11.12 2.80 38.98
C ARG A 352 10.60 2.80 37.55
N LEU A 353 10.77 1.70 36.77
CA LEU A 353 10.25 1.58 35.41
C LEU A 353 8.73 1.71 35.41
N TRP A 354 8.03 1.05 36.33
CA TRP A 354 6.58 1.18 36.47
C TRP A 354 6.12 2.60 36.73
N THR A 355 6.92 3.39 37.45
CA THR A 355 6.63 4.81 37.69
C THR A 355 6.79 5.61 36.38
N SER A 356 7.83 5.35 35.59
CA SER A 356 8.04 6.00 34.29
C SER A 356 6.95 5.63 33.30
N ILE A 357 6.59 4.34 33.22
CA ILE A 357 5.49 3.83 32.38
C ILE A 357 4.16 4.51 32.78
N HIS A 358 3.83 4.53 34.05
CA HIS A 358 2.60 5.14 34.56
C HIS A 358 2.52 6.64 34.21
N ARG A 359 3.61 7.38 34.41
CA ARG A 359 3.69 8.80 34.05
C ARG A 359 3.48 9.03 32.56
N ALA A 360 4.10 8.17 31.73
CA ALA A 360 3.93 8.24 30.27
C ALA A 360 2.49 7.90 29.84
N TRP A 361 1.81 6.97 30.51
CA TRP A 361 0.40 6.66 30.24
C TRP A 361 -0.48 7.89 30.45
N VAL A 362 -0.38 8.50 31.60
CA VAL A 362 -1.21 9.66 31.96
C VAL A 362 -0.95 10.79 30.97
N ARG A 363 0.32 11.10 30.69
CA ARG A 363 0.69 12.13 29.71
C ARG A 363 0.17 11.84 28.30
N ALA A 364 0.24 10.59 27.84
CA ALA A 364 -0.27 10.20 26.54
C ALA A 364 -1.82 10.34 26.46
N TRP A 365 -2.53 10.05 27.52
CA TRP A 365 -3.99 10.25 27.58
C TRP A 365 -4.37 11.72 27.58
N GLU A 366 -3.59 12.57 28.26
CA GLU A 366 -3.76 14.01 28.24
C GLU A 366 -3.51 14.58 26.84
N ILE A 367 -2.38 14.26 26.21
CA ILE A 367 -2.06 14.67 24.83
C ILE A 367 -3.17 14.23 23.86
N ARG A 368 -3.65 13.00 23.96
CA ARG A 368 -4.76 12.49 23.10
C ARG A 368 -6.12 13.08 23.46
N ARG A 369 -6.21 13.94 24.46
CA ARG A 369 -7.46 14.46 24.97
C ARG A 369 -8.46 13.36 25.42
N MET A 370 -7.92 12.26 25.94
CA MET A 370 -8.71 11.18 26.55
C MET A 370 -9.02 11.49 28.01
N ALA A 371 -8.12 12.20 28.68
CA ALA A 371 -8.29 12.77 30.01
C ALA A 371 -8.11 14.29 29.94
N ASP A 372 -8.96 15.03 30.61
CA ASP A 372 -8.76 16.45 30.89
C ASP A 372 -7.72 16.62 32.02
N PRO A 373 -7.15 17.83 32.24
CA PRO A 373 -6.11 18.02 33.23
C PRO A 373 -6.52 17.55 34.66
N ALA A 374 -7.79 17.71 35.03
CA ALA A 374 -8.29 17.27 36.33
C ALA A 374 -8.34 15.75 36.47
N ALA A 375 -8.84 15.06 35.40
CA ALA A 375 -8.81 13.59 35.34
C ALA A 375 -7.39 13.05 35.27
N ALA A 376 -6.50 13.69 34.49
CA ALA A 376 -5.10 13.31 34.39
C ALA A 376 -4.39 13.42 35.75
N ALA A 377 -4.62 14.50 36.49
CA ALA A 377 -4.09 14.66 37.86
C ALA A 377 -4.59 13.55 38.81
N GLY A 378 -5.87 13.17 38.73
CA GLY A 378 -6.44 12.05 39.47
C GLY A 378 -5.80 10.71 39.10
N LEU A 379 -5.65 10.44 37.80
CA LEU A 379 -5.01 9.23 37.28
C LEU A 379 -3.51 9.16 37.68
N ALA A 380 -2.81 10.30 37.69
CA ALA A 380 -1.40 10.36 38.10
C ALA A 380 -1.18 9.96 39.59
N LYS A 381 -2.18 10.17 40.45
CA LYS A 381 -2.12 9.80 41.86
C LYS A 381 -2.36 8.31 42.13
N SER A 382 -3.02 7.59 41.23
CA SER A 382 -3.43 6.19 41.45
C SER A 382 -3.12 5.30 40.26
N ARG A 383 -2.18 4.37 40.44
CA ARG A 383 -1.84 3.35 39.46
C ARG A 383 -3.03 2.43 39.16
N LEU A 384 -3.81 2.06 40.19
CA LEU A 384 -5.00 1.23 40.02
C LEU A 384 -6.05 1.92 39.12
N ALA A 385 -6.33 3.22 39.37
CA ALA A 385 -7.23 4.01 38.52
C ALA A 385 -6.74 4.06 37.09
N SER A 386 -5.44 4.22 36.87
CA SER A 386 -4.86 4.21 35.53
C SER A 386 -4.96 2.86 34.83
N ILE A 387 -4.77 1.77 35.54
CA ILE A 387 -4.98 0.40 35.01
C ILE A 387 -6.44 0.20 34.59
N LEU A 388 -7.39 0.56 35.46
CA LEU A 388 -8.82 0.50 35.16
C LEU A 388 -9.18 1.36 33.93
N PHE A 389 -8.64 2.58 33.86
CA PHE A 389 -8.82 3.47 32.72
C PHE A 389 -8.27 2.89 31.41
N LEU A 390 -7.14 2.18 31.48
CA LEU A 390 -6.57 1.44 30.33
C LEU A 390 -7.47 0.29 29.93
N LEU A 391 -7.87 -0.56 30.85
CA LEU A 391 -8.70 -1.75 30.62
C LEU A 391 -10.04 -1.38 29.98
N LEU A 392 -10.70 -0.32 30.45
CA LEU A 392 -11.92 0.19 29.82
C LEU A 392 -11.74 0.54 28.33
N GLY A 393 -10.55 0.99 27.95
CA GLY A 393 -10.22 1.26 26.56
C GLY A 393 -9.88 0.04 25.73
N LEU A 394 -9.47 -1.06 26.35
CA LEU A 394 -9.11 -2.33 25.68
C LEU A 394 -10.28 -3.28 25.50
N LEU A 395 -11.41 -3.07 26.19
CA LEU A 395 -12.58 -3.93 26.09
C LEU A 395 -13.05 -4.21 24.65
N PRO A 396 -13.01 -3.28 23.70
CA PRO A 396 -13.35 -3.56 22.30
C PRO A 396 -12.46 -4.62 21.64
N ILE A 397 -11.23 -4.79 22.13
CA ILE A 397 -10.26 -5.76 21.61
C ILE A 397 -10.34 -7.06 22.41
N LEU A 398 -10.39 -6.95 23.73
CA LEU A 398 -10.41 -8.11 24.63
C LEU A 398 -11.68 -8.92 24.50
N THR A 399 -12.84 -8.29 24.30
CA THR A 399 -14.12 -8.99 24.24
C THR A 399 -14.23 -9.96 23.05
N PRO A 400 -13.90 -9.55 21.80
CA PRO A 400 -13.87 -10.50 20.68
C PRO A 400 -12.90 -11.65 20.92
N LEU A 401 -11.74 -11.38 21.54
CA LEU A 401 -10.76 -12.40 21.86
C LEU A 401 -11.29 -13.40 22.88
N LEU A 402 -11.94 -12.94 23.95
CA LEU A 402 -12.57 -13.80 24.97
C LEU A 402 -13.70 -14.65 24.37
N VAL A 403 -14.49 -14.07 23.46
CA VAL A 403 -15.53 -14.80 22.74
C VAL A 403 -14.93 -15.88 21.83
N LEU A 404 -13.85 -15.55 21.13
CA LEU A 404 -13.13 -16.49 20.26
C LEU A 404 -12.54 -17.65 21.08
N LEU A 405 -12.03 -17.39 22.28
CA LEU A 405 -11.49 -18.38 23.21
C LEU A 405 -12.57 -19.13 24.01
N ARG A 406 -13.85 -18.89 23.69
CA ARG A 406 -15.01 -19.49 24.35
C ARG A 406 -15.06 -19.32 25.89
N PHE A 407 -14.53 -18.18 26.37
CA PHE A 407 -14.63 -17.78 27.77
C PHE A 407 -15.75 -16.73 27.94
N PRO A 408 -16.66 -16.89 28.89
CA PRO A 408 -17.14 -18.07 29.61
C PRO A 408 -18.32 -18.76 28.90
N GLY A 409 -18.65 -20.01 29.38
CA GLY A 409 -19.68 -20.87 28.76
C GLY A 409 -21.05 -20.29 28.48
N LYS A 410 -21.69 -20.95 27.70
CA LYS A 410 -22.81 -20.88 26.72
C LYS A 410 -24.07 -20.05 27.01
N SER A 411 -24.30 -19.22 28.01
CA SER A 411 -25.62 -18.63 28.09
C SER A 411 -25.74 -17.14 28.45
N VAL A 412 -25.77 -16.70 29.61
CA VAL A 412 -26.19 -15.34 29.96
C VAL A 412 -25.04 -14.33 29.84
N GLY A 413 -23.80 -14.77 29.98
CA GLY A 413 -22.63 -13.91 29.89
C GLY A 413 -22.36 -13.35 28.47
N LEU A 414 -22.88 -13.98 27.44
CA LEU A 414 -22.62 -13.60 26.05
C LEU A 414 -23.20 -12.22 25.70
N TRP A 415 -24.40 -11.90 26.15
CA TRP A 415 -25.04 -10.60 25.91
C TRP A 415 -24.31 -9.46 26.61
N ILE A 416 -23.88 -9.68 27.85
CA ILE A 416 -23.09 -8.69 28.60
C ILE A 416 -21.73 -8.48 27.92
N LEU A 417 -21.08 -9.54 27.44
CA LEU A 417 -19.83 -9.45 26.72
C LEU A 417 -19.95 -8.63 25.44
N TRP A 418 -21.10 -8.68 24.73
CA TRP A 418 -21.34 -7.86 23.54
C TRP A 418 -21.56 -6.37 23.84
N LEU A 419 -22.02 -6.04 25.05
CA LEU A 419 -22.19 -4.65 25.48
C LEU A 419 -20.88 -4.02 25.97
N LEU A 420 -19.98 -4.79 26.54
CA LEU A 420 -18.69 -4.31 27.08
C LEU A 420 -17.83 -3.52 26.07
N PRO A 421 -17.71 -3.95 24.78
CA PRO A 421 -16.97 -3.17 23.77
C PRO A 421 -17.51 -1.76 23.55
N LEU A 422 -18.80 -1.56 23.79
CA LEU A 422 -19.44 -0.26 23.66
C LEU A 422 -19.38 0.54 24.97
N LEU A 423 -19.66 -0.11 26.10
CA LEU A 423 -19.73 0.49 27.43
C LEU A 423 -18.33 0.94 27.92
N GLY A 424 -17.31 0.11 27.74
CA GLY A 424 -15.96 0.43 28.24
C GLY A 424 -15.40 1.75 27.73
N PRO A 425 -15.29 1.97 26.40
CA PRO A 425 -14.87 3.25 25.86
C PRO A 425 -15.79 4.42 26.22
N PHE A 426 -17.09 4.17 26.39
CA PHE A 426 -18.04 5.19 26.78
C PHE A 426 -17.79 5.64 28.23
N VAL A 427 -17.70 4.69 29.18
CA VAL A 427 -17.39 4.96 30.58
C VAL A 427 -16.04 5.65 30.73
N ARG A 428 -15.03 5.18 29.99
CA ARG A 428 -13.71 5.82 29.91
C ARG A 428 -13.80 7.29 29.49
N ARG A 429 -14.62 7.62 28.49
CA ARG A 429 -14.83 9.01 28.04
C ARG A 429 -15.53 9.86 29.10
N LEU A 430 -16.51 9.31 29.77
CA LEU A 430 -17.17 10.00 30.88
C LEU A 430 -16.22 10.26 32.04
N TRP A 431 -15.40 9.27 32.37
CA TRP A 431 -14.39 9.42 33.43
C TRP A 431 -13.36 10.49 33.07
N GLY A 432 -12.78 10.38 31.85
CA GLY A 432 -11.68 11.24 31.42
C GLY A 432 -12.06 12.69 31.10
N ARG A 433 -13.33 13.03 30.87
CA ARG A 433 -13.69 14.34 30.32
C ARG A 433 -14.95 14.92 30.93
N GLY A 434 -14.80 15.99 31.76
CA GLY A 434 -15.90 16.68 32.41
C GLY A 434 -16.93 17.28 31.43
N GLU A 435 -16.48 17.81 30.31
CA GLU A 435 -17.35 18.33 29.25
C GLU A 435 -18.25 17.26 28.63
N ILE A 436 -17.75 16.01 28.51
CA ILE A 436 -18.57 14.90 28.01
C ILE A 436 -19.60 14.48 29.05
N ARG A 437 -19.27 14.50 30.36
CA ARG A 437 -20.24 14.26 31.41
C ARG A 437 -21.38 15.28 31.36
N LYS A 438 -21.06 16.58 31.26
CA LYS A 438 -22.05 17.65 31.12
C LYS A 438 -22.92 17.47 29.86
N HIS A 439 -22.27 17.11 28.73
CA HIS A 439 -22.97 16.85 27.46
C HIS A 439 -23.96 15.70 27.60
N VAL A 440 -23.56 14.58 28.19
CA VAL A 440 -24.43 13.40 28.38
C VAL A 440 -25.55 13.69 29.36
N ALA A 441 -25.24 14.36 30.46
CA ALA A 441 -26.27 14.78 31.44
C ALA A 441 -27.33 15.65 30.77
N ALA A 442 -26.94 16.68 30.02
CA ALA A 442 -27.89 17.56 29.33
C ALA A 442 -28.68 16.85 28.22
N LEU A 443 -28.09 15.86 27.52
CA LEU A 443 -28.82 15.02 26.57
C LEU A 443 -29.94 14.20 27.23
N ILE A 444 -29.74 13.77 28.46
CA ILE A 444 -30.74 12.99 29.20
C ILE A 444 -31.84 13.91 29.75
N THR A 445 -31.45 15.02 30.36
CA THR A 445 -32.35 15.88 31.14
C THR A 445 -33.05 16.94 30.29
N GLU A 446 -32.49 17.42 29.18
CA GLU A 446 -32.99 18.58 28.45
C GLU A 446 -33.47 18.27 27.02
N ALA A 447 -34.76 18.29 26.75
CA ALA A 447 -35.30 18.04 25.40
C ALA A 447 -34.82 19.04 24.35
N ARG A 448 -34.73 20.34 24.70
CA ARG A 448 -34.24 21.39 23.80
C ARG A 448 -32.76 21.20 23.46
N TYR A 449 -31.99 20.71 24.43
CA TYR A 449 -30.55 20.42 24.22
C TYR A 449 -30.35 19.27 23.21
N ARG A 450 -31.21 18.24 23.22
CA ARG A 450 -31.15 17.14 22.24
C ARG A 450 -31.26 17.65 20.81
N GLY A 451 -32.15 18.59 20.54
CA GLY A 451 -32.27 19.22 19.21
C GLY A 451 -31.02 19.99 18.80
N ARG A 452 -30.48 20.82 19.72
CA ARG A 452 -29.22 21.53 19.48
C ARG A 452 -28.06 20.57 19.24
N ALA A 453 -27.92 19.56 20.07
CA ALA A 453 -26.85 18.52 19.93
C ALA A 453 -26.99 17.76 18.63
N PHE A 454 -28.20 17.49 18.12
CA PHE A 454 -28.40 16.84 16.83
C PHE A 454 -27.95 17.76 15.68
N ARG A 455 -28.34 19.06 15.67
CA ARG A 455 -27.90 20.00 14.64
C ARG A 455 -26.39 20.18 14.63
N ALA A 456 -25.79 20.34 15.80
CA ALA A 456 -24.34 20.37 15.95
C ALA A 456 -23.66 19.08 15.41
N HIS A 457 -24.24 17.91 15.73
CA HIS A 457 -23.74 16.64 15.22
C HIS A 457 -23.80 16.58 13.68
N VAL A 458 -24.89 17.03 13.09
CA VAL A 458 -25.03 17.07 11.63
C VAL A 458 -23.97 17.97 11.00
N ALA A 459 -23.79 19.20 11.51
CA ALA A 459 -22.79 20.14 11.03
C ALA A 459 -21.37 19.54 11.09
N GLU A 460 -20.99 18.95 12.23
CA GLU A 460 -19.70 18.27 12.40
C GLU A 460 -19.51 17.10 11.43
N ARG A 461 -20.55 16.31 11.17
CA ARG A 461 -20.46 15.18 10.24
C ARG A 461 -20.34 15.64 8.80
N LEU A 462 -21.03 16.72 8.43
CA LEU A 462 -20.94 17.29 7.10
C LEU A 462 -19.55 17.82 6.77
N VAL A 463 -18.82 18.38 7.73
CA VAL A 463 -17.40 18.71 7.55
C VAL A 463 -16.63 17.49 7.03
N GLY A 464 -16.81 16.32 7.65
CA GLY A 464 -16.16 15.09 7.18
C GLY A 464 -16.66 14.62 5.82
N TRP A 465 -17.92 14.82 5.49
CA TRP A 465 -18.51 14.42 4.21
C TRP A 465 -18.03 15.31 3.05
N VAL A 466 -17.93 16.63 3.27
CA VAL A 466 -17.36 17.56 2.29
C VAL A 466 -15.90 17.23 2.02
N ARG A 467 -15.09 17.08 3.08
CA ARG A 467 -13.67 16.73 2.97
C ARG A 467 -13.42 15.40 2.23
N SER A 468 -14.32 14.44 2.38
CA SER A 468 -14.22 13.15 1.68
C SER A 468 -14.84 13.13 0.29
N GLY A 469 -15.35 14.27 -0.19
CA GLY A 469 -16.06 14.35 -1.47
C GLY A 469 -17.40 13.58 -1.49
N ARG A 470 -17.91 13.16 -0.31
CA ARG A 470 -19.16 12.42 -0.19
C ARG A 470 -20.38 13.23 -0.60
N VAL A 471 -20.39 14.51 -0.29
CA VAL A 471 -21.39 15.48 -0.72
C VAL A 471 -20.71 16.73 -1.27
N SER A 472 -21.35 17.39 -2.23
CA SER A 472 -20.92 18.70 -2.71
C SER A 472 -21.13 19.77 -1.63
N GLU A 473 -20.39 20.87 -1.71
CA GLU A 473 -20.46 21.99 -0.75
C GLU A 473 -21.87 22.57 -0.64
N SER A 474 -22.48 22.86 -1.78
CA SER A 474 -23.85 23.37 -1.83
C SER A 474 -24.84 22.39 -1.17
N ARG A 475 -24.71 21.10 -1.44
CA ARG A 475 -25.55 20.07 -0.83
C ARG A 475 -25.34 19.96 0.67
N ALA A 476 -24.08 20.08 1.13
CA ALA A 476 -23.78 20.08 2.56
C ALA A 476 -24.45 21.23 3.31
N LEU A 477 -24.42 22.44 2.74
CA LEU A 477 -25.09 23.60 3.34
C LEU A 477 -26.60 23.43 3.38
N VAL A 478 -27.21 22.84 2.34
CA VAL A 478 -28.67 22.50 2.34
C VAL A 478 -29.01 21.48 3.42
N ILE A 479 -28.17 20.42 3.57
CA ILE A 479 -28.39 19.41 4.62
C ILE A 479 -28.19 20.02 6.01
N ALA A 480 -27.22 20.92 6.18
CA ALA A 480 -27.01 21.64 7.44
C ALA A 480 -28.21 22.55 7.81
N ALA A 481 -28.86 23.15 6.81
CA ALA A 481 -30.06 23.94 7.02
C ALA A 481 -31.30 23.07 7.32
N LYS A 482 -31.38 21.87 6.75
CA LYS A 482 -32.48 20.90 6.90
C LYS A 482 -31.98 19.58 7.45
N PRO A 483 -31.70 19.46 8.76
CA PRO A 483 -31.00 18.30 9.36
C PRO A 483 -31.68 16.94 9.16
N TRP A 484 -32.97 16.91 8.87
CA TRP A 484 -33.68 15.68 8.55
C TRP A 484 -33.18 15.01 7.27
N LEU A 485 -32.64 15.79 6.30
CA LEU A 485 -32.00 15.25 5.12
C LEU A 485 -30.76 14.39 5.47
N TYR A 486 -30.07 14.75 6.55
CA TYR A 486 -28.95 13.92 7.04
C TYR A 486 -29.42 12.51 7.41
N VAL A 487 -30.62 12.40 8.03
CA VAL A 487 -31.16 11.09 8.39
C VAL A 487 -31.42 10.25 7.13
N ALA A 488 -31.97 10.88 6.08
CA ALA A 488 -32.18 10.20 4.78
C ALA A 488 -30.88 9.75 4.11
N HIS A 489 -29.79 10.52 4.23
CA HIS A 489 -28.47 10.15 3.70
C HIS A 489 -27.72 9.12 4.59
N ARG A 490 -28.12 8.93 5.83
CA ARG A 490 -27.41 8.08 6.81
C ARG A 490 -27.33 6.61 6.42
N PRO A 491 -28.40 5.96 5.88
CA PRO A 491 -28.32 4.58 5.41
C PRO A 491 -27.28 4.36 4.30
N LEU A 492 -27.05 5.39 3.46
CA LEU A 492 -26.08 5.33 2.39
C LEU A 492 -24.65 5.67 2.85
N ALA A 493 -24.50 6.12 4.10
CA ALA A 493 -23.21 6.58 4.61
C ALA A 493 -22.16 5.45 4.82
N PHE A 494 -22.56 4.17 4.78
CA PHE A 494 -21.63 3.04 4.78
C PHE A 494 -20.95 2.84 3.42
N LEU A 495 -21.55 3.32 2.35
CA LEU A 495 -20.99 3.23 1.01
C LEU A 495 -19.71 4.09 0.89
N PRO A 496 -18.79 3.76 0.01
CA PRO A 496 -17.67 4.63 -0.36
C PRO A 496 -18.14 6.03 -0.77
N ALA A 497 -17.33 7.05 -0.48
CA ALA A 497 -17.75 8.45 -0.67
C ALA A 497 -18.18 8.76 -2.11
N GLY A 498 -17.41 8.29 -3.10
CA GLY A 498 -17.74 8.47 -4.52
C GLY A 498 -19.05 7.79 -4.92
N PHE A 499 -19.33 6.61 -4.35
CA PHE A 499 -20.57 5.88 -4.66
C PHE A 499 -21.78 6.52 -3.98
N HIS A 500 -21.63 6.99 -2.73
CA HIS A 500 -22.66 7.80 -2.08
C HIS A 500 -22.98 9.05 -2.89
N ARG A 501 -21.97 9.80 -3.33
CA ARG A 501 -22.17 10.99 -4.16
C ARG A 501 -22.82 10.66 -5.51
N PHE A 502 -22.41 9.56 -6.13
CA PHE A 502 -23.03 9.05 -7.35
C PHE A 502 -24.56 8.84 -7.19
N LEU A 503 -24.99 8.28 -6.06
CA LEU A 503 -26.42 8.02 -5.80
C LEU A 503 -27.21 9.25 -5.36
N THR A 504 -26.55 10.27 -4.80
CA THR A 504 -27.24 11.39 -4.13
C THR A 504 -27.06 12.73 -4.81
N ASP A 505 -26.14 12.85 -5.78
CA ASP A 505 -25.85 14.08 -6.51
C ASP A 505 -26.05 13.85 -8.01
N LYS A 506 -27.09 14.50 -8.58
CA LYS A 506 -27.46 14.36 -9.99
C LYS A 506 -26.32 14.77 -10.96
N ALA A 507 -25.52 15.78 -10.59
CA ALA A 507 -24.40 16.23 -11.42
C ALA A 507 -23.29 15.15 -11.44
N ALA A 508 -22.92 14.65 -10.26
CA ALA A 508 -21.95 13.56 -10.13
C ALA A 508 -22.43 12.27 -10.82
N PHE A 509 -23.72 11.97 -10.74
CA PHE A 509 -24.32 10.82 -11.46
C PHE A 509 -24.12 10.95 -12.97
N LYS A 510 -24.50 12.11 -13.55
CA LYS A 510 -24.35 12.35 -14.99
C LYS A 510 -22.90 12.32 -15.44
N GLU A 511 -22.02 12.98 -14.69
CA GLU A 511 -20.58 13.00 -14.95
C GLU A 511 -20.00 11.57 -14.94
N ARG A 512 -20.38 10.77 -13.96
CA ARG A 512 -19.91 9.38 -13.86
C ARG A 512 -20.41 8.50 -14.99
N LEU A 513 -21.69 8.61 -15.34
CA LEU A 513 -22.22 7.88 -16.49
C LEU A 513 -21.51 8.30 -17.77
N TYR A 514 -21.22 9.58 -17.96
CA TYR A 514 -20.44 10.05 -19.10
C TYR A 514 -19.04 9.44 -19.11
N LEU A 515 -18.32 9.49 -17.98
CA LEU A 515 -16.97 8.95 -17.87
C LEU A 515 -16.91 7.42 -18.01
N MET A 516 -17.94 6.70 -17.54
CA MET A 516 -17.96 5.24 -17.59
C MET A 516 -18.42 4.70 -18.96
N PHE A 517 -19.39 5.35 -19.60
CA PHE A 517 -20.04 4.79 -20.79
C PHE A 517 -19.80 5.61 -22.06
N VAL A 518 -19.69 6.92 -21.95
CA VAL A 518 -19.57 7.78 -23.14
C VAL A 518 -18.10 8.06 -23.49
N LYS A 519 -17.31 8.50 -22.52
CA LYS A 519 -15.90 8.84 -22.75
C LYS A 519 -15.07 7.65 -23.25
N PRO A 520 -15.17 6.42 -22.70
CA PRO A 520 -14.45 5.25 -23.21
C PRO A 520 -14.87 4.91 -24.64
N VAL A 521 -16.17 4.99 -24.94
CA VAL A 521 -16.69 4.75 -26.29
C VAL A 521 -16.13 5.80 -27.27
N GLN A 522 -16.09 7.08 -26.88
CA GLN A 522 -15.51 8.12 -27.71
C GLN A 522 -14.00 7.91 -27.93
N LEU A 523 -13.24 7.59 -26.87
CA LEU A 523 -11.82 7.27 -26.96
C LEU A 523 -11.56 6.04 -27.82
N TYR A 524 -12.49 5.08 -27.80
CA TYR A 524 -12.41 3.87 -28.60
C TYR A 524 -12.67 4.11 -30.08
N PHE A 525 -13.80 4.78 -30.39
CA PHE A 525 -14.30 4.90 -31.78
C PHE A 525 -13.80 6.16 -32.51
N LYS A 526 -13.29 7.18 -31.79
CA LYS A 526 -12.85 8.45 -32.38
C LYS A 526 -11.33 8.62 -32.24
N PRO A 527 -10.53 8.26 -33.29
CA PRO A 527 -9.06 8.39 -33.22
C PRO A 527 -8.60 9.79 -32.87
N ALA A 528 -9.21 10.83 -33.45
CA ALA A 528 -8.86 12.21 -33.17
C ALA A 528 -9.07 12.62 -31.70
N VAL A 529 -10.11 12.10 -31.05
CA VAL A 529 -10.35 12.36 -29.60
C VAL A 529 -9.27 11.67 -28.75
N ARG A 530 -8.89 10.47 -29.13
CA ARG A 530 -7.85 9.68 -28.46
C ARG A 530 -6.47 10.33 -28.61
N GLU A 531 -6.11 10.73 -29.82
CA GLU A 531 -4.84 11.39 -30.09
C GLU A 531 -4.76 12.72 -29.33
N LYS A 532 -5.82 13.53 -29.41
CA LYS A 532 -5.92 14.76 -28.64
C LYS A 532 -5.73 14.49 -27.13
N TRP A 533 -6.41 13.52 -26.58
CA TRP A 533 -6.29 13.15 -25.17
C TRP A 533 -4.88 12.76 -24.78
N LEU A 534 -4.17 11.98 -25.61
CA LEU A 534 -2.77 11.62 -25.36
C LEU A 534 -1.84 12.85 -25.42
N ARG A 535 -2.06 13.74 -26.38
CA ARG A 535 -1.29 14.99 -26.51
C ARG A 535 -1.54 15.93 -25.31
N ASP A 536 -2.81 16.10 -24.93
CA ASP A 536 -3.19 16.89 -23.77
C ASP A 536 -2.52 16.37 -22.48
N MET A 537 -2.41 15.04 -22.32
CA MET A 537 -1.69 14.40 -21.21
C MET A 537 -0.17 14.69 -21.23
N VAL A 538 0.45 14.63 -22.40
CA VAL A 538 1.88 14.97 -22.56
C VAL A 538 2.12 16.43 -22.22
N ASP A 539 1.26 17.33 -22.70
CA ASP A 539 1.35 18.77 -22.43
C ASP A 539 1.14 19.08 -20.94
N GLU A 540 0.22 18.39 -20.30
CA GLU A 540 0.03 18.49 -18.85
C GLU A 540 1.25 17.95 -18.08
N GLY A 541 1.84 16.84 -18.52
CA GLY A 541 3.07 16.29 -17.97
C GLY A 541 4.24 17.27 -18.07
N ARG A 542 4.36 17.98 -19.22
CA ARG A 542 5.34 19.06 -19.40
C ARG A 542 5.07 20.25 -18.49
N LYS A 543 3.83 20.74 -18.46
CA LYS A 543 3.40 21.87 -17.61
C LYS A 543 3.68 21.59 -16.12
N ASN A 544 3.45 20.37 -15.69
CA ASN A 544 3.69 19.93 -14.31
C ASN A 544 5.15 19.52 -14.08
N ARG A 545 6.05 19.73 -15.05
CA ARG A 545 7.46 19.35 -15.00
C ARG A 545 7.72 17.87 -14.73
N MET A 546 6.75 17.02 -15.04
CA MET A 546 6.87 15.56 -14.97
C MET A 546 7.66 15.00 -16.16
N LEU A 547 7.70 15.74 -17.28
CA LEU A 547 8.38 15.40 -18.52
C LEU A 547 9.30 16.54 -18.93
N SER A 548 10.50 16.20 -19.39
CA SER A 548 11.35 17.15 -20.13
C SER A 548 10.82 17.32 -21.56
N ASP A 549 11.21 18.41 -22.22
CA ASP A 549 10.83 18.63 -23.63
C ASP A 549 11.38 17.53 -24.55
N ALA A 550 12.57 17.01 -24.26
CA ALA A 550 13.16 15.90 -24.99
C ALA A 550 12.36 14.60 -24.81
N ASP A 551 11.97 14.25 -23.56
CA ASP A 551 11.15 13.07 -23.29
C ASP A 551 9.77 13.20 -23.94
N ALA A 552 9.17 14.38 -23.86
CA ALA A 552 7.88 14.67 -24.49
C ALA A 552 7.94 14.49 -26.01
N ALA A 553 9.00 14.96 -26.67
CA ALA A 553 9.19 14.77 -28.10
C ALA A 553 9.31 13.28 -28.49
N VAL A 554 10.06 12.49 -27.69
CA VAL A 554 10.18 11.04 -27.89
C VAL A 554 8.84 10.34 -27.69
N ILE A 555 8.09 10.71 -26.66
CA ILE A 555 6.77 10.12 -26.39
C ILE A 555 5.79 10.45 -27.51
N LEU A 556 5.73 11.69 -27.96
CA LEU A 556 4.88 12.12 -29.08
C LEU A 556 5.21 11.38 -30.38
N ALA A 557 6.49 11.13 -30.63
CA ALA A 557 6.95 10.35 -31.79
C ALA A 557 6.59 8.85 -31.69
N GLN A 558 6.38 8.32 -30.48
CA GLN A 558 5.99 6.95 -30.24
C GLN A 558 4.46 6.72 -30.24
N ILE A 559 3.66 7.76 -30.37
CA ILE A 559 2.19 7.63 -30.51
C ILE A 559 1.89 6.99 -31.86
N ASP A 560 1.49 5.72 -31.81
CA ASP A 560 1.10 4.92 -32.96
C ASP A 560 -0.39 4.58 -32.82
N GLU A 561 -1.21 5.33 -33.52
CA GLU A 561 -2.66 5.20 -33.46
C GLU A 561 -3.17 3.80 -33.81
N PRO A 562 -2.73 3.14 -34.89
CA PRO A 562 -3.18 1.79 -35.20
C PRO A 562 -2.86 0.78 -34.10
N PHE A 563 -1.70 0.89 -33.45
CA PHE A 563 -1.34 0.00 -32.34
C PHE A 563 -2.19 0.30 -31.09
N ILE A 564 -2.40 1.56 -30.76
CA ILE A 564 -3.26 1.99 -29.65
C ILE A 564 -4.70 1.52 -29.87
N GLN A 565 -5.20 1.58 -31.09
CA GLN A 565 -6.51 1.05 -31.43
C GLN A 565 -6.61 -0.46 -31.19
N LYS A 566 -5.60 -1.22 -31.56
CA LYS A 566 -5.53 -2.67 -31.29
C LYS A 566 -5.51 -2.97 -29.79
N TYR A 567 -4.75 -2.18 -29.04
CA TYR A 567 -4.72 -2.26 -27.57
C TYR A 567 -6.12 -2.04 -26.97
N LEU A 568 -6.82 -0.98 -27.39
CA LEU A 568 -8.16 -0.66 -26.90
C LEU A 568 -9.18 -1.74 -27.30
N LYS A 569 -9.09 -2.29 -28.53
CA LYS A 569 -9.92 -3.42 -28.97
C LYS A 569 -9.72 -4.63 -28.09
N SER A 570 -8.49 -4.96 -27.78
CA SER A 570 -8.19 -6.07 -26.88
C SER A 570 -8.70 -5.83 -25.46
N LEU A 571 -8.62 -4.59 -24.96
CA LEU A 571 -9.21 -4.23 -23.67
C LEU A 571 -10.73 -4.42 -23.68
N ALA A 572 -11.42 -4.03 -24.76
CA ALA A 572 -12.85 -4.23 -24.91
C ALA A 572 -13.23 -5.74 -24.95
N VAL A 573 -12.49 -6.55 -25.71
CA VAL A 573 -12.66 -8.01 -25.72
C VAL A 573 -12.41 -8.58 -24.32
N HIS A 574 -11.40 -8.08 -23.61
CA HIS A 574 -11.13 -8.51 -22.24
C HIS A 574 -12.29 -8.21 -21.29
N MET A 575 -12.84 -6.99 -21.33
CA MET A 575 -14.00 -6.63 -20.50
C MET A 575 -15.24 -7.48 -20.85
N ALA A 576 -15.48 -7.72 -22.14
CA ALA A 576 -16.56 -8.60 -22.57
C ALA A 576 -16.37 -10.07 -22.12
N THR A 577 -15.14 -10.56 -22.11
CA THR A 577 -14.83 -11.95 -21.71
C THR A 577 -15.02 -12.22 -20.21
N LEU A 578 -15.03 -11.20 -19.36
CA LEU A 578 -15.41 -11.36 -17.96
C LEU A 578 -16.83 -11.87 -17.82
N PHE A 579 -17.78 -11.27 -18.54
CA PHE A 579 -19.17 -11.72 -18.57
C PHE A 579 -19.30 -13.13 -19.10
N VAL A 580 -18.58 -13.47 -20.17
CA VAL A 580 -18.58 -14.83 -20.76
C VAL A 580 -18.14 -15.86 -19.72
N SER A 581 -17.09 -15.56 -18.96
CA SER A 581 -16.59 -16.49 -17.95
C SER A 581 -17.59 -16.70 -16.81
N GLU A 582 -18.08 -15.62 -16.22
CA GLU A 582 -18.98 -15.70 -15.07
C GLU A 582 -20.34 -16.32 -15.47
N THR A 583 -20.85 -15.95 -16.64
CA THR A 583 -22.10 -16.56 -17.17
C THR A 583 -21.92 -18.03 -17.43
N THR A 584 -20.80 -18.47 -18.01
CA THR A 584 -20.51 -19.89 -18.23
C THR A 584 -20.45 -20.67 -16.93
N PHE A 585 -19.73 -20.12 -15.92
CA PHE A 585 -19.62 -20.78 -14.61
C PHE A 585 -20.97 -20.88 -13.91
N LEU A 586 -21.79 -19.82 -14.01
CA LEU A 586 -23.13 -19.80 -13.46
C LEU A 586 -24.02 -20.86 -14.15
N ILE A 587 -23.96 -20.95 -15.49
CA ILE A 587 -24.73 -21.97 -16.26
C ILE A 587 -24.30 -23.37 -15.85
N ILE A 588 -23.00 -23.64 -15.77
CA ILE A 588 -22.49 -24.96 -15.37
C ILE A 588 -22.97 -25.30 -13.96
N ALA A 589 -22.86 -24.37 -13.02
CA ALA A 589 -23.33 -24.57 -11.65
C ALA A 589 -24.85 -24.80 -11.59
N LEU A 590 -25.62 -24.05 -12.38
CA LEU A 590 -27.06 -24.21 -12.47
C LEU A 590 -27.45 -25.57 -13.06
N VAL A 591 -26.83 -25.96 -14.19
CA VAL A 591 -27.07 -27.28 -14.81
C VAL A 591 -26.72 -28.40 -13.84
N TYR A 592 -25.63 -28.29 -13.11
CA TYR A 592 -25.26 -29.25 -12.08
C TYR A 592 -26.33 -29.35 -10.99
N VAL A 593 -26.79 -28.23 -10.44
CA VAL A 593 -27.81 -28.20 -9.40
C VAL A 593 -29.15 -28.76 -9.89
N LEU A 594 -29.57 -28.37 -11.10
CA LEU A 594 -30.82 -28.87 -11.70
C LEU A 594 -30.76 -30.38 -12.02
N GLY A 595 -29.59 -30.92 -12.30
CA GLY A 595 -29.34 -32.35 -12.49
C GLY A 595 -29.39 -33.20 -11.20
N HIS A 596 -29.43 -32.52 -10.02
CA HIS A 596 -29.45 -33.19 -8.71
C HIS A 596 -30.61 -32.66 -7.87
N PRO A 597 -31.85 -33.01 -8.22
CA PRO A 597 -33.05 -32.51 -7.54
C PRO A 597 -33.16 -32.96 -6.07
N GLU A 598 -32.34 -33.91 -5.67
CA GLU A 598 -32.24 -34.39 -4.29
C GLU A 598 -31.59 -33.36 -3.33
N PHE A 599 -30.92 -32.33 -3.83
CA PHE A 599 -30.31 -31.33 -2.99
C PHE A 599 -31.38 -30.40 -2.42
N GLY A 600 -31.35 -30.23 -1.10
CA GLY A 600 -32.07 -29.13 -0.47
C GLY A 600 -31.52 -27.76 -0.87
N TRP A 601 -32.36 -26.70 -0.80
CA TRP A 601 -32.00 -25.35 -1.24
C TRP A 601 -30.67 -24.82 -0.70
N ALA A 602 -30.38 -25.03 0.58
CA ALA A 602 -29.13 -24.58 1.20
C ALA A 602 -27.91 -25.36 0.65
N GLU A 603 -28.04 -26.64 0.45
CA GLU A 603 -26.99 -27.49 -0.10
C GLU A 603 -26.74 -27.18 -1.57
N ALA A 604 -27.77 -27.01 -2.36
CA ALA A 604 -27.68 -26.60 -3.77
C ALA A 604 -26.94 -25.26 -3.92
N THR A 605 -27.30 -24.28 -3.09
CA THR A 605 -26.65 -22.95 -3.09
C THR A 605 -25.18 -23.05 -2.68
N ALA A 606 -24.88 -23.83 -1.62
CA ALA A 606 -23.49 -24.00 -1.16
C ALA A 606 -22.62 -24.70 -2.22
N ARG A 607 -23.13 -25.75 -2.86
CA ARG A 607 -22.42 -26.47 -3.92
C ARG A 607 -22.20 -25.61 -5.16
N ALA A 608 -23.22 -24.84 -5.59
CA ALA A 608 -23.10 -23.90 -6.68
C ALA A 608 -22.02 -22.83 -6.38
N ALA A 609 -22.02 -22.26 -5.18
CA ALA A 609 -21.04 -21.28 -4.75
C ALA A 609 -19.61 -21.85 -4.73
N ILE A 610 -19.43 -23.07 -4.23
CA ILE A 610 -18.13 -23.77 -4.23
C ILE A 610 -17.65 -24.02 -5.66
N MET A 611 -18.54 -24.48 -6.57
CA MET A 611 -18.19 -24.71 -7.97
C MET A 611 -17.77 -23.43 -8.67
N ILE A 612 -18.53 -22.34 -8.53
CA ILE A 612 -18.19 -21.04 -9.10
C ILE A 612 -16.84 -20.55 -8.52
N GLY A 613 -16.63 -20.70 -7.22
CA GLY A 613 -15.36 -20.39 -6.57
C GLY A 613 -14.19 -21.19 -7.14
N ALA A 614 -14.35 -22.50 -7.27
CA ALA A 614 -13.32 -23.38 -7.84
C ALA A 614 -12.99 -23.03 -9.29
N PHE A 615 -13.99 -22.77 -10.13
CA PHE A 615 -13.77 -22.32 -11.51
C PHE A 615 -13.08 -20.97 -11.59
N ASN A 616 -13.34 -20.09 -10.62
CA ASN A 616 -12.65 -18.82 -10.52
C ASN A 616 -11.17 -18.92 -10.14
N LEU A 617 -10.74 -20.00 -9.51
CA LEU A 617 -9.33 -20.28 -9.21
C LEU A 617 -8.58 -20.87 -10.42
N LEU A 618 -9.24 -21.35 -11.45
CA LEU A 618 -8.57 -21.88 -12.63
C LEU A 618 -7.77 -20.77 -13.34
N PRO A 619 -6.55 -21.06 -13.81
CA PRO A 619 -5.70 -20.07 -14.50
C PRO A 619 -6.21 -19.73 -15.91
N VAL A 620 -7.02 -20.59 -16.48
CA VAL A 620 -7.66 -20.44 -17.79
C VAL A 620 -9.17 -20.45 -17.60
N SER A 621 -9.88 -19.55 -18.26
CA SER A 621 -11.35 -19.46 -18.25
C SER A 621 -11.89 -19.39 -19.69
N PRO A 622 -13.18 -19.68 -19.91
CA PRO A 622 -13.78 -19.52 -21.23
C PRO A 622 -13.52 -18.15 -21.85
N GLY A 623 -13.66 -17.08 -21.05
CA GLY A 623 -13.37 -15.73 -21.51
C GLY A 623 -11.90 -15.52 -21.87
N SER A 624 -10.97 -16.07 -21.10
CA SER A 624 -9.53 -15.95 -21.41
C SER A 624 -9.16 -16.71 -22.68
N LEU A 625 -9.81 -17.84 -22.95
CA LEU A 625 -9.65 -18.56 -24.22
C LEU A 625 -10.15 -17.73 -25.41
N VAL A 626 -11.35 -17.14 -25.29
CA VAL A 626 -11.89 -16.23 -26.34
C VAL A 626 -10.91 -15.10 -26.63
N ARG A 627 -10.35 -14.48 -25.61
CA ARG A 627 -9.37 -13.42 -25.76
C ARG A 627 -8.06 -13.91 -26.41
N GLY A 628 -7.57 -15.06 -26.00
CA GLY A 628 -6.37 -15.66 -26.59
C GLY A 628 -6.55 -15.95 -28.06
N PHE A 629 -7.68 -16.58 -28.43
CA PHE A 629 -8.02 -16.86 -29.83
C PHE A 629 -8.29 -15.57 -30.63
N TYR A 630 -8.91 -14.56 -30.06
CA TYR A 630 -9.02 -13.25 -30.68
C TYR A 630 -7.63 -12.69 -31.02
N THR A 631 -6.70 -12.68 -30.06
CA THR A 631 -5.33 -12.22 -30.32
C THR A 631 -4.63 -13.05 -31.39
N LEU A 632 -4.81 -14.36 -31.40
CA LEU A 632 -4.29 -15.24 -32.42
C LEU A 632 -4.90 -14.92 -33.80
N GLY A 633 -6.21 -14.72 -33.85
CA GLY A 633 -6.90 -14.34 -35.08
C GLY A 633 -6.39 -13.02 -35.67
N VAL A 634 -6.12 -12.02 -34.80
CA VAL A 634 -5.51 -10.76 -35.21
C VAL A 634 -4.10 -10.98 -35.77
N CYS A 635 -3.26 -11.78 -35.06
CA CYS A 635 -1.92 -12.12 -35.54
C CYS A 635 -1.92 -12.78 -36.91
N ILE A 636 -2.82 -13.73 -37.14
CA ILE A 636 -2.98 -14.45 -38.43
C ILE A 636 -3.46 -13.48 -39.50
N LYS A 637 -4.52 -12.70 -39.23
CA LYS A 637 -5.08 -11.75 -40.20
C LYS A 637 -4.04 -10.72 -40.66
N GLU A 638 -3.24 -10.22 -39.73
CA GLU A 638 -2.21 -9.20 -40.00
C GLU A 638 -0.88 -9.81 -40.44
N ARG A 639 -0.73 -11.12 -40.42
CA ARG A 639 0.53 -11.85 -40.65
C ARG A 639 1.69 -11.29 -39.83
N ASN A 640 1.37 -10.79 -38.64
CA ASN A 640 2.30 -10.05 -37.77
C ASN A 640 2.38 -10.67 -36.37
N PHE A 641 3.12 -11.73 -36.21
CA PHE A 641 3.40 -12.34 -34.91
C PHE A 641 4.45 -11.58 -34.10
N ARG A 642 5.26 -10.74 -34.76
CA ARG A 642 6.35 -10.00 -34.07
C ARG A 642 5.79 -8.98 -33.07
N ASP A 643 4.75 -8.25 -33.45
CA ASP A 643 4.18 -7.19 -32.62
C ASP A 643 3.26 -7.74 -31.51
N TYR A 644 2.93 -9.03 -31.56
CA TYR A 644 2.06 -9.69 -30.55
C TYR A 644 2.77 -10.79 -29.77
N LYS A 645 4.09 -10.91 -29.91
CA LYS A 645 4.86 -12.03 -29.33
C LYS A 645 4.75 -12.19 -27.81
N LEU A 646 4.46 -11.11 -27.07
CA LEU A 646 4.21 -11.15 -25.64
C LEU A 646 2.72 -11.26 -25.33
N ALA A 647 1.88 -10.54 -26.07
CA ALA A 647 0.43 -10.53 -25.86
C ALA A 647 -0.22 -11.88 -26.16
N LEU A 648 0.21 -12.56 -27.21
CA LEU A 648 -0.39 -13.82 -27.63
C LEU A 648 -0.31 -14.92 -26.55
N PRO A 649 0.87 -15.31 -26.04
CA PRO A 649 0.95 -16.38 -25.06
C PRO A 649 0.31 -16.01 -23.72
N VAL A 650 0.43 -14.76 -23.30
CA VAL A 650 -0.12 -14.30 -22.01
C VAL A 650 -1.64 -14.14 -22.10
N GLY A 651 -2.19 -13.84 -23.27
CA GLY A 651 -3.61 -13.59 -23.50
C GLY A 651 -4.54 -14.74 -23.13
N PHE A 652 -4.05 -15.98 -23.13
CA PHE A 652 -4.82 -17.17 -22.76
C PHE A 652 -5.06 -17.35 -21.26
N PHE A 653 -4.37 -16.59 -20.41
CA PHE A 653 -4.50 -16.74 -18.96
C PHE A 653 -5.51 -15.76 -18.36
N LYS A 654 -6.30 -16.22 -17.39
CA LYS A 654 -7.34 -15.42 -16.74
C LYS A 654 -6.74 -14.19 -16.04
N ILE A 655 -5.83 -14.38 -15.08
CA ILE A 655 -5.27 -13.31 -14.26
C ILE A 655 -4.14 -12.58 -15.01
N ILE A 656 -3.10 -13.30 -15.43
CA ILE A 656 -1.96 -12.67 -16.10
C ILE A 656 -2.28 -12.18 -17.52
N GLY A 657 -3.37 -12.59 -18.09
CA GLY A 657 -3.85 -12.07 -19.36
C GLY A 657 -4.13 -10.57 -19.39
N TYR A 658 -4.38 -9.94 -18.24
CA TYR A 658 -4.44 -8.49 -18.11
C TYR A 658 -3.12 -7.82 -18.50
N LEU A 659 -2.01 -8.52 -18.28
CA LEU A 659 -0.68 -8.02 -18.52
C LEU A 659 -0.26 -8.10 -20.00
N ALA A 660 -1.00 -8.86 -20.82
CA ALA A 660 -0.61 -9.17 -22.19
C ALA A 660 -0.32 -7.92 -23.05
N PHE A 661 -1.28 -6.98 -23.06
CA PHE A 661 -1.14 -5.77 -23.87
C PHE A 661 -0.28 -4.68 -23.22
N PRO A 662 -0.38 -4.39 -21.94
CA PRO A 662 0.57 -3.51 -21.25
C PRO A 662 2.02 -3.94 -21.46
N LEU A 663 2.31 -5.23 -21.34
CA LEU A 663 3.62 -5.81 -21.60
C LEU A 663 4.08 -5.58 -23.05
N GLN A 664 3.21 -5.85 -24.02
CA GLN A 664 3.52 -5.68 -25.44
C GLN A 664 3.72 -4.23 -25.81
N MET A 665 2.89 -3.33 -25.25
CA MET A 665 3.01 -1.89 -25.44
C MET A 665 4.33 -1.36 -24.90
N ALA A 666 4.69 -1.75 -23.68
CA ALA A 666 5.95 -1.35 -23.06
C ALA A 666 7.18 -1.90 -23.82
N TYR A 667 7.05 -3.10 -24.37
CA TYR A 667 8.08 -3.66 -25.22
C TYR A 667 8.29 -2.87 -26.53
N ARG A 668 7.20 -2.41 -27.15
CA ARG A 668 7.25 -1.70 -28.45
C ARG A 668 7.55 -0.21 -28.27
N PHE A 669 6.92 0.43 -27.29
CA PHE A 669 6.98 1.87 -27.03
C PHE A 669 7.38 2.16 -25.56
N PRO A 670 8.64 1.97 -25.20
CA PRO A 670 9.06 2.01 -23.80
C PRO A 670 8.85 3.37 -23.16
N GLU A 671 9.08 4.48 -23.86
CA GLU A 671 8.94 5.83 -23.27
C GLU A 671 7.46 6.22 -23.14
N LEU A 672 6.65 5.94 -24.14
CA LEU A 672 5.20 6.12 -24.06
C LEU A 672 4.60 5.25 -22.93
N ALA A 673 5.06 4.02 -22.80
CA ALA A 673 4.61 3.13 -21.73
C ALA A 673 4.99 3.65 -20.35
N ARG A 674 6.19 4.18 -20.18
CA ARG A 674 6.66 4.80 -18.93
C ARG A 674 5.78 5.99 -18.57
N PHE A 675 5.46 6.83 -19.54
CA PHE A 675 4.57 7.97 -19.34
C PHE A 675 3.15 7.55 -18.97
N MET A 676 2.55 6.67 -19.77
CA MET A 676 1.17 6.23 -19.55
C MET A 676 0.99 5.53 -18.20
N ALA A 677 1.96 4.74 -17.77
CA ALA A 677 1.88 4.03 -16.53
C ALA A 677 1.66 4.97 -15.33
N GLY A 678 2.26 6.16 -15.24
CA GLY A 678 2.08 7.06 -14.14
C GLY A 678 0.92 8.01 -14.27
N HIS A 679 0.86 8.55 -15.40
CA HIS A 679 -0.17 9.55 -15.63
C HIS A 679 -1.55 8.90 -15.65
N TRP A 680 -1.67 7.77 -16.33
CA TRP A 680 -2.94 7.04 -16.38
C TRP A 680 -3.30 6.37 -15.05
N ALA A 681 -2.34 5.83 -14.31
CA ALA A 681 -2.59 5.31 -12.98
C ALA A 681 -3.15 6.40 -12.06
N THR A 682 -2.59 7.60 -12.12
CA THR A 682 -3.06 8.74 -11.33
C THR A 682 -4.45 9.20 -11.78
N GLU A 683 -4.68 9.33 -13.07
CA GLU A 683 -5.96 9.75 -13.65
C GLU A 683 -7.07 8.71 -13.45
N ALA A 684 -6.79 7.42 -13.64
CA ALA A 684 -7.79 6.37 -13.50
C ALA A 684 -8.21 6.18 -12.04
N VAL A 685 -7.32 6.38 -11.08
CA VAL A 685 -7.66 6.42 -9.65
C VAL A 685 -8.66 7.55 -9.37
N HIS A 686 -8.55 8.69 -10.06
CA HIS A 686 -9.51 9.78 -9.95
C HIS A 686 -10.84 9.53 -10.70
N VAL A 687 -10.80 8.74 -11.76
CA VAL A 687 -12.01 8.42 -12.58
C VAL A 687 -12.89 7.37 -11.91
N ILE A 688 -12.33 6.43 -11.15
CA ILE A 688 -13.08 5.42 -10.41
C ILE A 688 -12.75 5.56 -8.91
N PRO A 689 -13.19 6.62 -8.21
CA PRO A 689 -12.98 6.72 -6.78
C PRO A 689 -13.96 5.82 -6.04
N VAL A 690 -13.90 4.51 -6.29
CA VAL A 690 -14.68 3.52 -5.55
C VAL A 690 -14.33 3.60 -4.07
N PHE A 691 -13.08 3.90 -3.79
CA PHE A 691 -12.56 3.96 -2.42
C PHE A 691 -12.31 5.40 -1.93
N GLY A 692 -12.34 6.43 -2.80
CA GLY A 692 -12.06 7.83 -2.47
C GLY A 692 -10.67 8.06 -1.88
N GLU A 693 -10.42 9.21 -1.25
CA GLU A 693 -9.12 9.52 -0.61
C GLU A 693 -8.65 8.46 0.41
N ARG A 694 -9.58 7.76 1.05
CA ARG A 694 -9.28 6.74 2.07
C ARG A 694 -8.81 5.43 1.49
N GLY A 695 -9.16 5.15 0.24
CA GLY A 695 -8.79 3.93 -0.48
C GLY A 695 -7.65 4.14 -1.47
N ALA A 696 -7.16 5.35 -1.63
CA ALA A 696 -6.14 5.68 -2.62
C ALA A 696 -4.90 4.76 -2.54
N TRP A 697 -4.49 4.33 -1.35
CA TRP A 697 -3.38 3.40 -1.18
C TRP A 697 -3.67 2.02 -1.83
N LEU A 698 -4.91 1.52 -1.72
CA LEU A 698 -5.30 0.25 -2.33
C LEU A 698 -5.40 0.38 -3.85
N GLU A 699 -6.00 1.47 -4.31
CA GLU A 699 -6.07 1.80 -5.74
C GLU A 699 -4.67 1.92 -6.33
N HIS A 700 -3.77 2.61 -5.64
CA HIS A 700 -2.38 2.69 -6.03
C HIS A 700 -1.67 1.34 -6.03
N ALA A 701 -1.88 0.50 -5.02
CA ALA A 701 -1.28 -0.83 -4.97
C ALA A 701 -1.78 -1.72 -6.11
N VAL A 702 -3.07 -1.67 -6.42
CA VAL A 702 -3.66 -2.38 -7.56
C VAL A 702 -3.09 -1.87 -8.88
N PHE A 703 -2.97 -0.55 -9.04
CA PHE A 703 -2.37 0.03 -10.24
C PHE A 703 -0.91 -0.33 -10.40
N ASP A 704 -0.13 -0.28 -9.31
CA ASP A 704 1.27 -0.68 -9.33
C ASP A 704 1.40 -2.16 -9.74
N ALA A 705 0.55 -3.04 -9.21
CA ALA A 705 0.56 -4.45 -9.56
C ALA A 705 0.08 -4.71 -11.01
N CYS A 706 -0.98 -4.03 -11.44
CA CYS A 706 -1.63 -4.31 -12.73
C CYS A 706 -0.98 -3.57 -13.92
N TYR A 707 -0.36 -2.42 -13.69
CA TYR A 707 0.20 -1.58 -14.74
C TYR A 707 1.70 -1.36 -14.63
N ASN A 708 2.20 -0.84 -13.52
CA ASN A 708 3.61 -0.52 -13.41
C ASN A 708 4.50 -1.75 -13.52
N PHE A 709 4.12 -2.83 -12.88
CA PHE A 709 4.84 -4.10 -12.95
C PHE A 709 4.93 -4.67 -14.39
N PRO A 710 3.82 -4.85 -15.13
CA PRO A 710 3.90 -5.35 -16.50
C PRO A 710 4.63 -4.41 -17.45
N LEU A 711 4.47 -3.09 -17.28
CA LEU A 711 5.13 -2.12 -18.12
C LEU A 711 6.65 -2.13 -17.90
N SER A 712 7.10 -2.16 -16.66
CA SER A 712 8.53 -2.29 -16.34
C SER A 712 9.12 -3.60 -16.87
N LEU A 713 8.38 -4.69 -16.78
CA LEU A 713 8.78 -5.98 -17.34
C LEU A 713 8.91 -5.92 -18.87
N GLY A 714 7.96 -5.29 -19.57
CA GLY A 714 8.00 -5.11 -21.01
C GLY A 714 9.21 -4.30 -21.48
N VAL A 715 9.51 -3.20 -20.78
CA VAL A 715 10.69 -2.37 -21.05
C VAL A 715 11.99 -3.16 -20.86
N ARG A 716 12.09 -3.96 -19.79
CA ARG A 716 13.25 -4.81 -19.52
C ARG A 716 13.45 -5.87 -20.58
N ILE A 717 12.37 -6.55 -20.97
CA ILE A 717 12.43 -7.56 -22.05
C ILE A 717 12.93 -6.93 -23.33
N ARG A 718 12.47 -5.73 -23.67
CA ARG A 718 12.92 -4.99 -24.84
C ARG A 718 14.42 -4.70 -24.76
N LYS A 719 14.87 -4.10 -23.67
CA LYS A 719 16.27 -3.75 -23.51
C LYS A 719 17.18 -4.98 -23.57
N ARG A 720 16.78 -6.09 -22.96
CA ARG A 720 17.51 -7.35 -23.05
C ARG A 720 17.55 -7.91 -24.45
N ASP A 721 16.44 -7.83 -25.19
CA ASP A 721 16.41 -8.26 -26.57
C ASP A 721 17.36 -7.41 -27.45
N ASP A 722 17.49 -6.13 -27.14
CA ASP A 722 18.37 -5.18 -27.86
C ASP A 722 19.86 -5.38 -27.48
N LEU A 723 20.15 -5.71 -26.24
CA LEU A 723 21.52 -5.95 -25.75
C LEU A 723 22.05 -7.38 -26.02
N ALA A 724 21.24 -8.25 -26.62
CA ALA A 724 21.58 -9.66 -26.77
C ALA A 724 22.62 -9.91 -27.87
N ALA A 725 23.88 -10.07 -27.52
CA ALA A 725 24.87 -10.73 -28.39
C ALA A 725 24.51 -12.23 -28.58
N GLU A 726 24.74 -12.77 -29.76
CA GLU A 726 24.38 -14.15 -30.15
C GLU A 726 25.15 -15.22 -29.40
N ARG A 727 24.55 -15.81 -28.38
CA ARG A 727 25.03 -17.10 -27.83
C ARG A 727 24.25 -18.26 -28.45
N LYS A 728 24.87 -19.33 -28.86
CA LYS A 728 24.19 -20.52 -29.37
C LYS A 728 23.23 -21.11 -28.37
N PRO A 729 21.94 -21.36 -28.74
CA PRO A 729 20.97 -21.96 -27.87
C PRO A 729 21.33 -23.41 -27.50
N ARG A 730 21.06 -23.83 -26.29
CA ARG A 730 21.21 -25.23 -25.87
C ARG A 730 19.97 -26.03 -26.28
N THR A 731 20.09 -26.92 -27.21
CA THR A 731 18.98 -27.72 -27.75
C THR A 731 18.52 -28.81 -26.77
N TRP A 732 19.41 -29.36 -25.96
CA TRP A 732 19.16 -30.41 -24.98
C TRP A 732 18.24 -29.92 -23.80
N ALA A 733 18.09 -28.63 -23.61
CA ALA A 733 17.35 -28.08 -22.49
C ALA A 733 15.85 -28.41 -22.51
N ILE A 734 15.26 -28.48 -23.72
CA ILE A 734 13.84 -28.83 -23.87
C ILE A 734 13.61 -30.32 -23.58
N PRO A 735 14.32 -31.28 -24.22
CA PRO A 735 14.19 -32.70 -23.92
C PRO A 735 14.39 -33.02 -22.44
N LEU A 736 15.37 -32.41 -21.79
CA LEU A 736 15.64 -32.66 -20.38
C LEU A 736 14.51 -32.12 -19.47
N ALA A 737 13.99 -30.93 -19.76
CA ALA A 737 12.87 -30.37 -19.00
C ALA A 737 11.59 -31.22 -19.19
N VAL A 738 11.36 -31.76 -20.38
CA VAL A 738 10.25 -32.68 -20.68
C VAL A 738 10.40 -33.98 -19.90
N LEU A 739 11.58 -34.57 -19.92
CA LEU A 739 11.86 -35.82 -19.21
C LEU A 739 11.63 -35.67 -17.70
N ILE A 740 12.13 -34.58 -17.10
CA ILE A 740 11.92 -34.28 -15.67
C ILE A 740 10.44 -34.08 -15.38
N GLY A 741 9.72 -33.30 -16.19
CA GLY A 741 8.30 -33.04 -15.98
C GLY A 741 7.44 -34.30 -16.11
N ALA A 742 7.66 -35.09 -17.15
CA ALA A 742 6.96 -36.34 -17.36
C ALA A 742 7.26 -37.37 -16.27
N ALA A 743 8.53 -37.54 -15.90
CA ALA A 743 8.94 -38.43 -14.82
C ALA A 743 8.30 -38.04 -13.48
N LEU A 744 8.28 -36.75 -13.16
CA LEU A 744 7.68 -36.28 -11.90
C LEU A 744 6.17 -36.54 -11.85
N LEU A 745 5.43 -36.29 -12.92
CA LEU A 745 3.99 -36.59 -12.97
C LEU A 745 3.74 -38.10 -12.84
N THR A 746 4.52 -38.93 -13.56
CA THR A 746 4.41 -40.38 -13.47
C THR A 746 4.68 -40.91 -12.07
N VAL A 747 5.73 -40.39 -11.41
CA VAL A 747 6.06 -40.77 -10.02
C VAL A 747 4.94 -40.38 -9.06
N LEU A 748 4.40 -39.18 -9.21
CA LEU A 748 3.28 -38.72 -8.37
C LEU A 748 2.03 -39.58 -8.56
N ASP A 749 1.70 -39.97 -9.80
CA ASP A 749 0.59 -40.86 -10.08
C ASP A 749 0.82 -42.26 -9.48
N LEU A 750 2.03 -42.80 -9.63
CA LEU A 750 2.38 -44.11 -9.02
C LEU A 750 2.28 -44.07 -7.49
N LEU A 751 2.79 -43.03 -6.85
CA LEU A 751 2.68 -42.87 -5.42
C LEU A 751 1.21 -42.76 -4.95
N PHE A 752 0.38 -42.04 -5.73
CA PHE A 752 -1.03 -41.93 -5.44
C PHE A 752 -1.75 -43.29 -5.58
N VAL A 753 -1.49 -44.01 -6.67
CA VAL A 753 -2.04 -45.35 -6.89
C VAL A 753 -1.61 -46.29 -5.77
N GLN A 754 -0.33 -46.26 -5.38
CA GLN A 754 0.19 -47.11 -4.30
C GLN A 754 -0.46 -46.79 -2.96
N SER A 755 -0.73 -45.50 -2.68
CA SER A 755 -1.33 -45.09 -1.41
C SER A 755 -2.86 -45.28 -1.33
N THR A 756 -3.55 -45.18 -2.44
CA THR A 756 -5.03 -45.15 -2.47
C THR A 756 -5.65 -46.33 -3.20
N GLY A 757 -4.88 -47.15 -3.93
CA GLY A 757 -5.38 -48.30 -4.70
C GLY A 757 -6.23 -47.91 -5.92
N ARG A 758 -6.33 -46.63 -6.26
CA ARG A 758 -7.12 -46.13 -7.39
C ARG A 758 -6.34 -45.14 -8.27
N ILE A 759 -6.74 -45.02 -9.51
CA ILE A 759 -6.15 -44.04 -10.44
C ILE A 759 -6.54 -42.61 -10.03
N PRO A 760 -5.60 -41.68 -9.98
CA PRO A 760 -5.91 -40.30 -9.63
C PRO A 760 -6.77 -39.64 -10.70
N VAL A 761 -7.82 -38.96 -10.27
CA VAL A 761 -8.60 -38.06 -11.14
C VAL A 761 -8.10 -36.64 -10.92
N LEU A 762 -8.46 -35.70 -11.83
CA LEU A 762 -7.94 -34.34 -11.82
C LEU A 762 -8.11 -33.65 -10.44
N LYS A 763 -9.18 -33.90 -9.72
CA LYS A 763 -9.42 -33.36 -8.37
C LYS A 763 -8.40 -33.81 -7.32
N ASP A 764 -7.76 -34.94 -7.52
CA ASP A 764 -6.81 -35.51 -6.56
C ASP A 764 -5.39 -34.98 -6.79
N VAL A 765 -5.01 -34.68 -8.03
CA VAL A 765 -3.67 -34.29 -8.46
C VAL A 765 -3.63 -32.94 -9.18
N TRP A 766 -4.70 -32.16 -9.07
CA TRP A 766 -4.83 -30.88 -9.78
C TRP A 766 -3.62 -29.95 -9.58
N TRP A 767 -3.06 -29.88 -8.37
CA TRP A 767 -1.91 -29.07 -8.05
C TRP A 767 -0.65 -29.52 -8.82
N ALA A 768 -0.43 -30.82 -8.98
CA ALA A 768 0.69 -31.35 -9.76
C ALA A 768 0.51 -31.09 -11.25
N ALA A 769 -0.70 -31.27 -11.76
CA ALA A 769 -1.05 -30.95 -13.15
C ALA A 769 -0.85 -29.47 -13.49
N PHE A 770 -0.88 -28.58 -12.50
CA PHE A 770 -0.54 -27.16 -12.65
C PHE A 770 0.93 -26.87 -12.49
N LEU A 771 1.53 -27.32 -11.40
CA LEU A 771 2.89 -26.93 -11.02
C LEU A 771 3.95 -27.56 -11.92
N VAL A 772 3.75 -28.80 -12.36
CA VAL A 772 4.75 -29.50 -13.18
C VAL A 772 4.95 -28.88 -14.56
N PRO A 773 3.91 -28.54 -15.35
CA PRO A 773 4.10 -27.81 -16.60
C PRO A 773 4.72 -26.43 -16.41
N ILE A 774 4.36 -25.71 -15.33
CA ILE A 774 4.99 -24.42 -14.97
C ILE A 774 6.48 -24.63 -14.70
N GLY A 775 6.84 -25.65 -13.91
CA GLY A 775 8.21 -26.02 -13.62
C GLY A 775 9.00 -26.44 -14.88
N ALA A 776 8.42 -27.25 -15.73
CA ALA A 776 9.01 -27.67 -17.02
C ALA A 776 9.25 -26.46 -17.92
N GLY A 777 8.27 -25.56 -18.03
CA GLY A 777 8.41 -24.30 -18.76
C GLY A 777 9.52 -23.41 -18.23
N TYR A 778 9.63 -23.30 -16.90
CA TYR A 778 10.71 -22.59 -16.22
C TYR A 778 12.09 -23.19 -16.54
N LEU A 779 12.26 -24.49 -16.39
CA LEU A 779 13.53 -25.17 -16.65
C LEU A 779 13.94 -25.09 -18.12
N ALA A 780 13.00 -25.32 -19.04
CA ALA A 780 13.24 -25.20 -20.46
C ALA A 780 13.69 -23.78 -20.86
N ALA A 781 13.02 -22.77 -20.33
CA ALA A 781 13.39 -21.38 -20.58
C ALA A 781 14.74 -21.02 -19.96
N LEU A 782 14.98 -21.46 -18.72
CA LEU A 782 16.22 -21.19 -17.99
C LEU A 782 17.44 -21.85 -18.66
N TRP A 783 17.35 -23.11 -19.03
CA TRP A 783 18.48 -23.89 -19.56
C TRP A 783 18.72 -23.72 -21.05
N SER A 784 17.67 -23.33 -21.82
CA SER A 784 17.79 -23.15 -23.27
C SER A 784 18.78 -22.07 -23.70
N ARG A 785 19.19 -21.20 -22.78
CA ARG A 785 20.04 -20.03 -23.04
C ARG A 785 19.53 -19.14 -24.20
N ARG A 786 18.28 -19.30 -24.59
CA ARG A 786 17.64 -18.43 -25.59
C ARG A 786 17.42 -17.06 -24.99
N ARG A 787 17.85 -15.99 -25.67
CA ARG A 787 17.81 -14.63 -25.11
C ARG A 787 16.53 -13.87 -25.40
N LYS A 788 15.91 -14.11 -26.56
CA LYS A 788 14.66 -13.42 -26.93
C LYS A 788 13.47 -14.07 -26.23
N MET A 789 12.63 -13.24 -25.59
CA MET A 789 11.49 -13.70 -24.82
C MET A 789 10.54 -14.61 -25.61
N GLY A 790 10.23 -14.27 -26.85
CA GLY A 790 9.39 -15.14 -27.71
C GLY A 790 9.98 -16.53 -27.94
N LYS A 791 11.32 -16.65 -28.08
CA LYS A 791 12.01 -17.93 -28.22
C LYS A 791 12.03 -18.72 -26.90
N ARG A 792 12.07 -18.05 -25.76
CA ARG A 792 11.96 -18.69 -24.43
C ARG A 792 10.55 -19.19 -24.15
N SER A 793 9.55 -18.35 -24.42
CA SER A 793 8.15 -18.75 -24.29
C SER A 793 7.85 -19.94 -25.20
N ALA A 794 8.33 -19.92 -26.46
CA ALA A 794 8.20 -21.06 -27.36
C ALA A 794 8.89 -22.32 -26.82
N ALA A 795 10.09 -22.19 -26.22
CA ALA A 795 10.76 -23.33 -25.59
C ALA A 795 9.95 -23.88 -24.40
N GLY A 796 9.38 -22.98 -23.58
CA GLY A 796 8.52 -23.36 -22.47
C GLY A 796 7.25 -24.06 -22.95
N MET A 797 6.55 -23.48 -23.93
CA MET A 797 5.34 -24.08 -24.53
C MET A 797 5.64 -25.45 -25.13
N THR A 798 6.75 -25.58 -25.87
CA THR A 798 7.16 -26.87 -26.44
C THR A 798 7.41 -27.90 -25.33
N ALA A 799 8.12 -27.54 -24.28
CA ALA A 799 8.36 -28.43 -23.15
C ALA A 799 7.06 -28.83 -22.47
N GLY A 800 6.16 -27.87 -22.14
CA GLY A 800 4.87 -28.16 -21.53
C GLY A 800 3.98 -29.04 -22.41
N GLY A 801 3.90 -28.71 -23.71
CA GLY A 801 3.13 -29.50 -24.68
C GLY A 801 3.63 -30.95 -24.80
N LEU A 802 4.96 -31.15 -24.84
CA LEU A 802 5.56 -32.48 -24.87
C LEU A 802 5.39 -33.24 -23.55
N VAL A 803 5.43 -32.57 -22.40
CA VAL A 803 5.03 -33.18 -21.11
C VAL A 803 3.57 -33.64 -21.16
N GLY A 804 2.67 -32.77 -21.68
CA GLY A 804 1.26 -33.12 -21.84
C GLY A 804 1.05 -34.28 -22.83
N LEU A 805 1.80 -34.35 -23.91
CA LEU A 805 1.78 -35.45 -24.86
C LEU A 805 2.21 -36.77 -24.21
N GLY A 806 3.40 -36.77 -23.58
CA GLY A 806 3.93 -37.93 -22.90
C GLY A 806 3.01 -38.44 -21.79
N TYR A 807 2.60 -37.55 -20.91
CA TYR A 807 1.69 -37.85 -19.81
C TYR A 807 0.30 -38.30 -20.29
N GLY A 808 -0.24 -37.61 -21.31
CA GLY A 808 -1.52 -37.99 -21.91
C GLY A 808 -1.47 -39.34 -22.62
N ALA A 809 -0.37 -39.64 -23.33
CA ALA A 809 -0.17 -40.92 -23.99
C ALA A 809 -0.04 -42.07 -22.97
N VAL A 810 0.75 -41.89 -21.91
CA VAL A 810 0.88 -42.88 -20.84
C VAL A 810 -0.48 -43.15 -20.20
N ASN A 811 -1.21 -42.13 -19.82
CA ASN A 811 -2.52 -42.31 -19.18
C ASN A 811 -3.60 -42.90 -20.14
N SER A 812 -3.58 -42.59 -21.43
CA SER A 812 -4.61 -43.02 -22.37
C SER A 812 -4.32 -44.36 -23.03
N PHE A 813 -3.02 -44.71 -23.17
CA PHE A 813 -2.63 -45.90 -23.96
C PHE A 813 -1.83 -46.93 -23.15
N VAL A 814 -1.05 -46.51 -22.15
CA VAL A 814 -0.20 -47.41 -21.35
C VAL A 814 -0.89 -47.89 -20.09
N SER A 815 -1.60 -47.05 -19.38
CA SER A 815 -2.32 -47.40 -18.16
C SER A 815 -3.34 -48.51 -18.32
N PRO A 816 -4.10 -48.61 -19.45
CA PRO A 816 -5.00 -49.75 -19.68
C PRO A 816 -4.31 -51.09 -19.88
N LEU A 817 -3.01 -51.08 -20.23
CA LEU A 817 -2.25 -52.31 -20.47
C LEU A 817 -1.67 -52.91 -19.15
N MET A 818 -1.76 -52.19 -18.01
CA MET A 818 -1.25 -52.67 -16.75
C MET A 818 -2.31 -53.53 -16.03
N PRO A 819 -2.00 -54.79 -15.63
CA PRO A 819 -2.92 -55.62 -14.87
C PRO A 819 -3.34 -54.96 -13.55
N GLY A 820 -4.61 -54.86 -13.28
CA GLY A 820 -5.18 -54.17 -12.09
C GLY A 820 -5.56 -52.71 -12.31
N LEU A 821 -5.04 -52.05 -13.30
CA LEU A 821 -5.40 -50.64 -13.67
C LEU A 821 -6.45 -50.65 -14.81
N ALA A 822 -6.54 -51.74 -15.60
CA ALA A 822 -7.44 -51.87 -16.73
C ALA A 822 -8.93 -51.76 -16.37
N ALA A 823 -9.33 -52.28 -15.18
CA ALA A 823 -10.73 -52.25 -14.74
C ALA A 823 -11.22 -50.84 -14.39
N ALA A 824 -10.32 -50.01 -13.84
CA ALA A 824 -10.62 -48.62 -13.47
C ALA A 824 -10.50 -47.66 -14.66
N ALA A 825 -9.60 -47.96 -15.61
CA ALA A 825 -9.44 -47.17 -16.85
C ALA A 825 -10.59 -47.45 -17.85
N GLY A 826 -11.17 -48.60 -17.83
CA GLY A 826 -12.33 -48.98 -18.68
C GLY A 826 -13.55 -48.12 -18.45
N ALA A 827 -13.79 -47.68 -17.25
CA ALA A 827 -14.88 -46.77 -16.90
C ALA A 827 -14.61 -45.30 -17.38
N ALA A 828 -13.37 -44.87 -17.33
CA ALA A 828 -12.98 -43.50 -17.75
C ALA A 828 -12.73 -43.38 -19.26
N ALA A 829 -12.35 -44.49 -19.94
CA ALA A 829 -12.11 -44.50 -21.37
C ALA A 829 -13.40 -44.66 -22.21
N ALA A 830 -14.51 -45.06 -21.58
CA ALA A 830 -15.80 -45.25 -22.27
C ALA A 830 -16.49 -43.91 -22.62
N GLU A 831 -16.08 -42.79 -22.06
CA GLU A 831 -16.77 -41.49 -22.23
C GLU A 831 -16.08 -40.49 -23.18
N GLY A 832 -14.97 -40.76 -23.85
CA GLY A 832 -14.34 -39.79 -24.73
C GLY A 832 -13.29 -40.37 -25.67
N HIS A 833 -13.13 -39.77 -26.85
CA HIS A 833 -12.06 -40.08 -27.79
C HIS A 833 -10.68 -39.87 -27.18
N PRO A 834 -9.83 -40.90 -27.00
CA PRO A 834 -8.54 -40.79 -26.35
C PRO A 834 -7.62 -39.77 -27.01
N ALA A 835 -7.69 -39.60 -28.31
CA ALA A 835 -6.92 -38.61 -29.09
C ALA A 835 -7.30 -37.18 -28.71
N LEU A 836 -8.59 -36.89 -28.49
CA LEU A 836 -9.04 -35.56 -28.04
C LEU A 836 -8.55 -35.23 -26.65
N HIS A 837 -8.52 -36.22 -25.75
CA HIS A 837 -8.02 -36.07 -24.40
C HIS A 837 -6.48 -35.77 -24.35
N VAL A 838 -5.72 -36.45 -25.19
CA VAL A 838 -4.28 -36.18 -25.36
C VAL A 838 -4.06 -34.78 -25.93
N LEU A 839 -4.76 -34.40 -26.99
CA LEU A 839 -4.65 -33.08 -27.59
C LEU A 839 -5.01 -31.96 -26.58
N TRP A 840 -6.03 -32.16 -25.77
CA TRP A 840 -6.42 -31.22 -24.75
C TRP A 840 -5.31 -31.05 -23.66
N LYS A 841 -4.68 -32.14 -23.20
CA LYS A 841 -3.54 -32.09 -22.30
C LYS A 841 -2.34 -31.39 -22.90
N VAL A 842 -2.02 -31.67 -24.15
CA VAL A 842 -0.93 -31.00 -24.88
C VAL A 842 -1.17 -29.49 -24.90
N PHE A 843 -2.38 -29.07 -25.25
CA PHE A 843 -2.71 -27.64 -25.31
C PHE A 843 -2.65 -26.96 -23.92
N ILE A 844 -3.31 -27.54 -22.92
CA ILE A 844 -3.33 -26.94 -21.57
C ILE A 844 -1.94 -26.91 -20.96
N PHE A 845 -1.15 -27.96 -21.08
CA PHE A 845 0.20 -28.00 -20.50
C PHE A 845 1.16 -27.07 -21.23
N ALA A 846 1.02 -26.88 -22.54
CA ALA A 846 1.75 -25.86 -23.26
C ALA A 846 1.43 -24.45 -22.76
N LEU A 847 0.17 -24.15 -22.50
CA LEU A 847 -0.25 -22.86 -21.92
C LEU A 847 0.28 -22.68 -20.49
N LEU A 848 0.15 -23.71 -19.65
CA LEU A 848 0.61 -23.65 -18.26
C LEU A 848 2.12 -23.49 -18.11
N ALA A 849 2.89 -23.91 -19.11
CA ALA A 849 4.36 -23.74 -19.13
C ALA A 849 4.78 -22.27 -19.36
N ILE A 850 3.90 -21.41 -19.88
CA ILE A 850 4.23 -20.01 -20.17
C ILE A 850 4.55 -19.21 -18.89
N PRO A 851 3.77 -19.27 -17.81
CA PRO A 851 4.13 -18.63 -16.54
C PRO A 851 5.51 -19.04 -16.05
N GLY A 852 5.88 -20.32 -16.17
CA GLY A 852 7.21 -20.80 -15.82
C GLY A 852 8.31 -20.13 -16.63
N ALA A 853 8.12 -19.99 -17.94
CA ALA A 853 9.06 -19.31 -18.82
C ALA A 853 9.20 -17.81 -18.43
N PHE A 854 8.12 -17.15 -18.00
CA PHE A 854 8.13 -15.79 -17.48
C PHE A 854 8.89 -15.69 -16.14
N LEU A 855 8.66 -16.62 -15.22
CA LEU A 855 9.38 -16.69 -13.95
C LEU A 855 10.89 -16.87 -14.16
N ALA A 856 11.28 -17.65 -15.16
CA ALA A 856 12.69 -17.78 -15.56
C ALA A 856 13.30 -16.46 -16.06
N GLU A 857 12.49 -15.61 -16.68
CA GLU A 857 12.91 -14.28 -17.10
C GLU A 857 13.12 -13.34 -15.91
N ILE A 858 12.21 -13.40 -14.94
CA ILE A 858 12.27 -12.58 -13.71
C ILE A 858 13.52 -12.94 -12.88
N ARG A 859 13.84 -14.23 -12.76
CA ARG A 859 14.92 -14.72 -11.88
C ARG A 859 16.31 -14.52 -12.44
N ARG A 860 16.51 -14.34 -13.73
CA ARG A 860 17.84 -14.09 -14.26
C ARG A 860 18.24 -12.64 -14.03
N PRO A 861 19.10 -12.36 -13.03
CA PRO A 861 19.91 -11.16 -13.07
C PRO A 861 20.83 -11.29 -14.29
N ASP A 862 21.08 -10.18 -14.93
CA ASP A 862 21.88 -10.10 -16.13
C ASP A 862 23.20 -10.86 -15.98
N ALA A 863 23.37 -11.88 -16.78
CA ALA A 863 24.65 -12.56 -16.98
C ALA A 863 25.42 -11.87 -18.12
#